data_f928c5671390e47a9c41b010787d5b5e
#
_entry.id   f928c5671390e47a9c41b010787d5b5e
#
_cell.length_a   1.000
_cell.length_b   1.000
_cell.length_c   1.000
_cell.angle_alpha   90.00
_cell.angle_beta   90.00
_cell.angle_gamma   90.00
#
_symmetry.space_group_name_H-M   'P 1'
#
loop_
_entity.id
_entity.type
_entity.pdbx_description
1 polymer ?
#
loop_
_entity_poly.entity_id
_entity_poly.type
_entity_poly.pdbx_seq_one_letter_code
_entity_poly.pdbx_strand_id
1 'polypeptide(L)'
;LEPEQNPYWMGRYRLSARIATGGMAEVYLGRRIDEDGTRGPAVAVKRLMPHLASDRRVVQMFLNEARITAQVRHPNVVTILELGMEGTEPFIAMELLEGRSFAELRQEAAEHGQRVPLGITLRVLVDACRGLDAAHRVVDEAGRPLRIVHRDFTPDNIHVGVNGAVKVIDFGIAKADALGSGTEPGVLKGKFFYMSPEMIAGKQVDHRADLFAAGVMLYEQLCGRRPFTGLTAEEVLGRIAEGRPKPPTAFDPSVPAALELVCLTALARDPAARFDSLESFIDAMEAIGGAAEVATHEQLAAYVDTLFPPDSDSKRQALRRARLADPSHGGTPPGIKRPQSWLGDPAPGSEQGAPAHGAGELAPPLPQQGTPGANASPAPTGVSRAAPDSHVTKGASTGRKPSRWGAILAAVLVLGGLGGGAAWYRMRPTLPPAERLAKAEAASTPEAKVSALDGLGADARATAAELARAGAVLMAAGAPAKALELSEVYTTRFPKDVEAHLLEARAATELLLGKRAERAIDDATALAPKDLRPLLALAELRERQGDVPGALAALAKAYALKPRSAEVTPRYGRLLSQSGRLDEAATVLAAWTRENDDDARCIAELGFVRFRQQRVDEAASLLKRAIRKDARLSVAHYYLGTVLFRQGDTSGAERAYQEADRLAPEDPRALTARCQLHAHTGNAAAVDEVKRALAERFPERASVLATECSTGK
;
A
#
# COMPACT_ATOMS: atom_id res chain seq x y z
N LEU A 1 -4.11 -9.93 -20.29
CA LEU A 1 -5.49 -10.20 -20.67
C LEU A 1 -5.62 -11.66 -21.10
N GLU A 2 -6.40 -12.42 -20.35
CA GLU A 2 -6.72 -13.79 -20.68
C GLU A 2 -8.03 -13.79 -21.49
N PRO A 3 -8.01 -14.22 -22.76
CA PRO A 3 -9.24 -14.32 -23.55
C PRO A 3 -10.15 -15.40 -22.97
N GLU A 4 -11.41 -15.11 -22.78
CA GLU A 4 -12.41 -16.12 -22.43
C GLU A 4 -12.63 -17.06 -23.63
N GLN A 5 -12.49 -18.37 -23.41
CA GLN A 5 -12.65 -19.38 -24.45
C GLN A 5 -14.10 -19.50 -24.94
N ASN A 6 -15.08 -19.09 -24.12
CA ASN A 6 -16.49 -18.98 -24.48
C ASN A 6 -17.05 -17.61 -24.06
N PRO A 7 -17.81 -16.91 -24.91
CA PRO A 7 -18.45 -15.65 -24.54
C PRO A 7 -19.40 -15.89 -23.35
N TYR A 8 -19.13 -15.16 -22.28
CA TYR A 8 -19.90 -15.21 -21.05
C TYR A 8 -20.80 -13.97 -20.96
N TRP A 9 -22.04 -14.16 -20.50
CA TRP A 9 -23.00 -13.06 -20.36
C TRP A 9 -23.18 -12.67 -18.89
N MET A 10 -23.24 -11.37 -18.65
CA MET A 10 -23.63 -10.77 -17.36
C MET A 10 -24.72 -9.71 -17.65
N GLY A 11 -25.97 -10.07 -17.42
CA GLY A 11 -27.11 -9.28 -17.89
C GLY A 11 -27.02 -9.04 -19.39
N ARG A 12 -27.04 -7.79 -19.82
CA ARG A 12 -26.90 -7.38 -21.24
C ARG A 12 -25.46 -7.16 -21.71
N TYR A 13 -24.47 -7.53 -20.89
CA TYR A 13 -23.06 -7.35 -21.22
C TYR A 13 -22.44 -8.68 -21.64
N ARG A 14 -21.82 -8.69 -22.83
CA ARG A 14 -21.03 -9.81 -23.32
C ARG A 14 -19.58 -9.60 -22.91
N LEU A 15 -19.05 -10.50 -22.10
CA LEU A 15 -17.66 -10.45 -21.65
C LEU A 15 -16.73 -11.11 -22.64
N SER A 16 -15.55 -10.52 -22.88
CA SER A 16 -14.61 -10.98 -23.91
C SER A 16 -13.21 -11.31 -23.39
N ALA A 17 -12.76 -10.65 -22.34
CA ALA A 17 -11.45 -10.89 -21.75
C ALA A 17 -11.41 -10.43 -20.30
N ARG A 18 -10.65 -11.14 -19.44
CA ARG A 18 -10.41 -10.71 -18.08
C ARG A 18 -9.30 -9.65 -18.07
N ILE A 19 -9.59 -8.48 -17.48
CA ILE A 19 -8.67 -7.33 -17.39
C ILE A 19 -7.85 -7.41 -16.11
N ALA A 20 -8.51 -7.75 -14.98
CA ALA A 20 -7.87 -7.80 -13.67
C ALA A 20 -8.56 -8.82 -12.76
N THR A 21 -7.81 -9.32 -11.77
CA THR A 21 -8.31 -10.17 -10.69
C THR A 21 -7.89 -9.55 -9.36
N GLY A 22 -8.87 -9.28 -8.51
CA GLY A 22 -8.67 -8.82 -7.14
C GLY A 22 -9.03 -9.89 -6.11
N GLY A 23 -8.90 -9.58 -4.82
CA GLY A 23 -9.20 -10.53 -3.73
C GLY A 23 -10.68 -10.94 -3.62
N MET A 24 -11.61 -10.11 -4.10
CA MET A 24 -13.06 -10.37 -3.98
C MET A 24 -13.78 -10.40 -5.33
N ALA A 25 -13.19 -9.82 -6.37
CA ALA A 25 -13.85 -9.63 -7.66
C ALA A 25 -12.87 -9.73 -8.83
N GLU A 26 -13.40 -10.09 -9.97
CA GLU A 26 -12.72 -10.07 -11.27
C GLU A 26 -13.29 -8.95 -12.12
N VAL A 27 -12.45 -8.32 -12.95
CA VAL A 27 -12.86 -7.27 -13.87
C VAL A 27 -12.66 -7.76 -15.30
N TYR A 28 -13.71 -7.67 -16.09
CA TYR A 28 -13.75 -8.13 -17.47
C TYR A 28 -13.93 -6.96 -18.44
N LEU A 29 -13.35 -7.07 -19.61
CA LEU A 29 -13.73 -6.28 -20.75
C LEU A 29 -15.09 -6.81 -21.25
N GLY A 30 -16.09 -5.96 -21.26
CA GLY A 30 -17.44 -6.27 -21.72
C GLY A 30 -17.89 -5.30 -22.81
N ARG A 31 -18.95 -5.68 -23.52
CA ARG A 31 -19.66 -4.81 -24.47
C ARG A 31 -21.16 -4.95 -24.22
N ARG A 32 -21.82 -3.81 -24.09
CA ARG A 32 -23.28 -3.78 -23.99
C ARG A 32 -23.90 -4.22 -25.35
N ILE A 33 -24.86 -5.11 -25.29
CA ILE A 33 -25.66 -5.53 -26.44
C ILE A 33 -27.11 -5.19 -26.09
N ASP A 34 -27.71 -4.31 -26.88
CA ASP A 34 -29.10 -3.91 -26.70
C ASP A 34 -30.07 -4.97 -27.29
N GLU A 35 -31.37 -4.89 -27.01
CA GLU A 35 -32.38 -5.90 -27.40
C GLU A 35 -32.51 -6.05 -28.92
N ASP A 36 -32.22 -4.99 -29.65
CA ASP A 36 -32.21 -4.96 -31.13
C ASP A 36 -30.90 -5.50 -31.73
N GLY A 37 -29.97 -5.97 -30.89
CA GLY A 37 -28.64 -6.44 -31.29
C GLY A 37 -27.64 -5.30 -31.52
N THR A 38 -28.03 -4.04 -31.27
CA THR A 38 -27.11 -2.89 -31.38
C THR A 38 -26.00 -3.00 -30.35
N ARG A 39 -24.77 -2.77 -30.78
CA ARG A 39 -23.57 -2.84 -29.95
C ARG A 39 -23.26 -1.47 -29.34
N GLY A 40 -23.36 -1.40 -28.04
CA GLY A 40 -22.94 -0.22 -27.26
C GLY A 40 -21.41 -0.12 -27.12
N PRO A 41 -20.93 0.90 -26.37
CA PRO A 41 -19.52 1.08 -26.10
C PRO A 41 -18.93 -0.09 -25.30
N ALA A 42 -17.60 -0.24 -25.37
CA ALA A 42 -16.88 -1.13 -24.50
C ALA A 42 -16.94 -0.63 -23.05
N VAL A 43 -17.11 -1.55 -22.10
CA VAL A 43 -17.25 -1.28 -20.66
C VAL A 43 -16.36 -2.20 -19.86
N ALA A 44 -16.08 -1.84 -18.62
CA ALA A 44 -15.53 -2.75 -17.63
C ALA A 44 -16.68 -3.37 -16.81
N VAL A 45 -16.65 -4.68 -16.62
CA VAL A 45 -17.65 -5.40 -15.81
C VAL A 45 -16.93 -6.05 -14.63
N LYS A 46 -17.16 -5.55 -13.42
CA LYS A 46 -16.66 -6.09 -12.17
C LYS A 46 -17.66 -7.12 -11.66
N ARG A 47 -17.22 -8.36 -11.49
CA ARG A 47 -17.99 -9.51 -11.04
C ARG A 47 -17.45 -9.99 -9.72
N LEU A 48 -18.31 -10.29 -8.76
CA LEU A 48 -17.91 -10.95 -7.51
C LEU A 48 -17.41 -12.36 -7.82
N MET A 49 -16.36 -12.80 -7.13
CA MET A 49 -15.86 -14.17 -7.30
C MET A 49 -16.94 -15.20 -6.95
N PRO A 50 -17.15 -16.26 -7.74
CA PRO A 50 -18.25 -17.21 -7.57
C PRO A 50 -18.33 -17.84 -6.17
N HIS A 51 -17.17 -18.14 -5.56
CA HIS A 51 -17.12 -18.72 -4.20
C HIS A 51 -17.56 -17.74 -3.10
N LEU A 52 -17.59 -16.43 -3.38
CA LEU A 52 -18.04 -15.39 -2.46
C LEU A 52 -19.52 -15.01 -2.68
N ALA A 53 -20.11 -15.38 -3.81
CA ALA A 53 -21.50 -15.04 -4.15
C ALA A 53 -22.53 -15.71 -3.22
N SER A 54 -22.16 -16.73 -2.47
CA SER A 54 -23.00 -17.37 -1.45
C SER A 54 -23.01 -16.63 -0.11
N ASP A 55 -22.02 -15.78 0.17
CA ASP A 55 -21.96 -14.97 1.40
C ASP A 55 -22.76 -13.67 1.22
N ARG A 56 -23.95 -13.62 1.87
CA ARG A 56 -24.83 -12.44 1.81
C ARG A 56 -24.16 -11.14 2.28
N ARG A 57 -23.20 -11.21 3.22
CA ARG A 57 -22.50 -10.03 3.73
C ARG A 57 -21.58 -9.47 2.64
N VAL A 58 -20.81 -10.35 1.99
CA VAL A 58 -19.90 -9.97 0.90
C VAL A 58 -20.67 -9.40 -0.28
N VAL A 59 -21.78 -10.03 -0.67
CA VAL A 59 -22.69 -9.53 -1.70
C VAL A 59 -23.23 -8.14 -1.36
N GLN A 60 -23.71 -7.96 -0.13
CA GLN A 60 -24.22 -6.66 0.32
C GLN A 60 -23.13 -5.57 0.33
N MET A 61 -21.94 -5.91 0.76
CA MET A 61 -20.77 -5.02 0.74
C MET A 61 -20.44 -4.59 -0.69
N PHE A 62 -20.34 -5.53 -1.62
CA PHE A 62 -20.06 -5.28 -3.04
C PHE A 62 -21.11 -4.36 -3.69
N LEU A 63 -22.40 -4.60 -3.42
CA LEU A 63 -23.47 -3.77 -3.94
C LEU A 63 -23.53 -2.38 -3.30
N ASN A 64 -23.23 -2.26 -1.99
CA ASN A 64 -23.21 -0.97 -1.30
C ASN A 64 -22.07 -0.08 -1.81
N GLU A 65 -20.87 -0.62 -2.03
CA GLU A 65 -19.74 0.10 -2.64
C GLU A 65 -20.17 0.72 -3.97
N ALA A 66 -20.80 -0.08 -4.82
CA ALA A 66 -21.24 0.39 -6.13
C ALA A 66 -22.37 1.43 -6.04
N ARG A 67 -23.36 1.25 -5.13
CA ARG A 67 -24.45 2.23 -4.94
C ARG A 67 -23.93 3.59 -4.49
N ILE A 68 -22.94 3.62 -3.62
CA ILE A 68 -22.34 4.86 -3.14
C ILE A 68 -21.53 5.50 -4.24
N THR A 69 -20.69 4.74 -4.95
CA THR A 69 -19.92 5.25 -6.09
C THR A 69 -20.83 5.82 -7.17
N ALA A 70 -21.98 5.20 -7.43
CA ALA A 70 -22.95 5.66 -8.44
C ALA A 70 -23.59 7.03 -8.14
N GLN A 71 -23.56 7.47 -6.87
CA GLN A 71 -24.07 8.79 -6.47
C GLN A 71 -23.06 9.92 -6.74
N VAL A 72 -21.78 9.58 -6.95
CA VAL A 72 -20.73 10.57 -7.18
C VAL A 72 -20.60 10.81 -8.69
N ARG A 73 -21.02 11.99 -9.15
CA ARG A 73 -20.89 12.39 -10.57
C ARG A 73 -19.77 13.42 -10.70
N HIS A 74 -18.56 12.96 -10.99
CA HIS A 74 -17.41 13.83 -11.16
C HIS A 74 -16.42 13.25 -12.19
N PRO A 75 -15.74 14.07 -13.03
CA PRO A 75 -14.79 13.58 -14.03
C PRO A 75 -13.64 12.76 -13.43
N ASN A 76 -13.26 13.02 -12.18
CA ASN A 76 -12.20 12.31 -11.48
C ASN A 76 -12.70 11.13 -10.60
N VAL A 77 -13.92 10.65 -10.82
CA VAL A 77 -14.46 9.42 -10.21
C VAL A 77 -14.92 8.48 -11.32
N VAL A 78 -14.74 7.19 -11.15
CA VAL A 78 -15.21 6.19 -12.11
C VAL A 78 -16.74 6.21 -12.22
N THR A 79 -17.25 6.21 -13.44
CA THR A 79 -18.69 6.23 -13.69
C THR A 79 -19.27 4.82 -13.63
N ILE A 80 -20.19 4.56 -12.70
CA ILE A 80 -20.98 3.34 -12.66
C ILE A 80 -22.12 3.48 -13.66
N LEU A 81 -22.24 2.52 -14.58
CA LEU A 81 -23.25 2.49 -15.63
C LEU A 81 -24.46 1.66 -15.23
N GLU A 82 -24.24 0.54 -14.55
CA GLU A 82 -25.30 -0.38 -14.15
C GLU A 82 -24.86 -1.27 -13.00
N LEU A 83 -25.82 -1.60 -12.14
CA LEU A 83 -25.71 -2.66 -11.14
C LEU A 83 -26.73 -3.75 -11.50
N GLY A 84 -26.29 -4.99 -11.57
CA GLY A 84 -27.14 -6.09 -11.98
C GLY A 84 -26.86 -7.39 -11.24
N MET A 85 -27.69 -8.35 -11.55
CA MET A 85 -27.56 -9.73 -11.08
C MET A 85 -27.69 -10.66 -12.29
N GLU A 86 -26.79 -11.63 -12.42
CA GLU A 86 -26.93 -12.76 -13.33
C GLU A 86 -27.14 -14.03 -12.50
N GLY A 87 -28.36 -14.51 -12.46
CA GLY A 87 -28.75 -15.53 -11.49
C GLY A 87 -28.55 -15.06 -10.04
N THR A 88 -27.59 -15.63 -9.34
CA THR A 88 -27.20 -15.25 -7.95
C THR A 88 -25.94 -14.40 -7.91
N GLU A 89 -25.30 -14.13 -9.03
CA GLU A 89 -24.02 -13.42 -9.12
C GLU A 89 -24.22 -11.93 -9.36
N PRO A 90 -23.81 -11.05 -8.40
CA PRO A 90 -23.88 -9.62 -8.60
C PRO A 90 -22.74 -9.13 -9.52
N PHE A 91 -23.05 -8.13 -10.34
CA PHE A 91 -22.06 -7.46 -11.18
C PHE A 91 -22.25 -5.94 -11.20
N ILE A 92 -21.17 -5.24 -11.52
CA ILE A 92 -21.12 -3.78 -11.69
C ILE A 92 -20.56 -3.51 -13.07
N ALA A 93 -21.35 -2.88 -13.95
CA ALA A 93 -20.87 -2.35 -15.21
C ALA A 93 -20.45 -0.89 -15.01
N MET A 94 -19.24 -0.54 -15.48
CA MET A 94 -18.65 0.79 -15.34
C MET A 94 -17.94 1.20 -16.63
N GLU A 95 -17.59 2.47 -16.73
CA GLU A 95 -16.78 2.95 -17.85
C GLU A 95 -15.45 2.19 -17.93
N LEU A 96 -15.01 1.91 -19.16
CA LEU A 96 -13.72 1.28 -19.39
C LEU A 96 -12.60 2.33 -19.31
N LEU A 97 -11.71 2.17 -18.35
CA LEU A 97 -10.55 3.03 -18.17
C LEU A 97 -9.32 2.43 -18.85
N GLU A 98 -8.74 3.16 -19.81
CA GLU A 98 -7.49 2.76 -20.45
C GLU A 98 -6.32 3.45 -19.79
N GLY A 99 -5.48 2.71 -19.11
CA GLY A 99 -4.34 3.26 -18.37
C GLY A 99 -3.76 2.30 -17.36
N ARG A 100 -3.23 2.87 -16.30
CA ARG A 100 -2.56 2.17 -15.20
C ARG A 100 -3.00 2.73 -13.86
N SER A 101 -2.88 1.95 -12.79
CA SER A 101 -2.96 2.52 -11.45
C SER A 101 -1.74 3.42 -11.18
N PHE A 102 -1.88 4.37 -10.28
CA PHE A 102 -0.76 5.20 -9.85
C PHE A 102 0.33 4.36 -9.17
N ALA A 103 -0.03 3.24 -8.55
CA ALA A 103 0.92 2.26 -8.03
C ALA A 103 1.77 1.65 -9.16
N GLU A 104 1.15 1.23 -10.29
CA GLU A 104 1.86 0.71 -11.46
C GLU A 104 2.80 1.77 -12.06
N LEU A 105 2.38 3.06 -12.16
CA LEU A 105 3.25 4.14 -12.63
C LEU A 105 4.49 4.32 -11.74
N ARG A 106 4.28 4.32 -10.42
CA ARG A 106 5.38 4.46 -9.44
C ARG A 106 6.34 3.29 -9.51
N GLN A 107 5.80 2.09 -9.66
CA GLN A 107 6.61 0.89 -9.78
C GLN A 107 7.44 0.89 -11.07
N GLU A 108 6.84 1.21 -12.22
CA GLU A 108 7.55 1.26 -13.50
C GLU A 108 8.65 2.33 -13.51
N ALA A 109 8.37 3.53 -12.97
CA ALA A 109 9.38 4.58 -12.80
C ALA A 109 10.56 4.09 -11.93
N ALA A 110 10.27 3.39 -10.82
CA ALA A 110 11.29 2.84 -9.94
C ALA A 110 12.11 1.72 -10.62
N GLU A 111 11.51 0.93 -11.50
CA GLU A 111 12.21 -0.08 -12.31
C GLU A 111 13.21 0.54 -13.28
N HIS A 112 12.97 1.79 -13.69
CA HIS A 112 13.92 2.60 -14.48
C HIS A 112 14.88 3.42 -13.60
N GLY A 113 14.94 3.17 -12.29
CA GLY A 113 15.81 3.91 -11.35
C GLY A 113 15.36 5.36 -11.11
N GLN A 114 14.11 5.70 -11.42
CA GLN A 114 13.57 7.05 -11.33
C GLN A 114 12.38 7.11 -10.36
N ARG A 115 12.13 8.30 -9.82
CA ARG A 115 10.84 8.62 -9.20
C ARG A 115 9.93 9.29 -10.22
N VAL A 116 8.63 9.12 -10.06
CA VAL A 116 7.66 9.91 -10.84
C VAL A 116 7.96 11.39 -10.63
N PRO A 117 8.06 12.23 -11.65
CA PRO A 117 8.33 13.66 -11.48
C PRO A 117 7.34 14.32 -10.53
N LEU A 118 7.80 15.28 -9.72
CA LEU A 118 6.98 15.91 -8.69
C LEU A 118 5.70 16.53 -9.28
N GLY A 119 5.82 17.33 -10.34
CA GLY A 119 4.67 17.96 -10.99
C GLY A 119 3.63 16.94 -11.49
N ILE A 120 4.07 15.79 -12.00
CA ILE A 120 3.20 14.69 -12.41
C ILE A 120 2.47 14.09 -11.20
N THR A 121 3.20 13.85 -10.10
CA THR A 121 2.58 13.35 -8.86
C THR A 121 1.56 14.33 -8.31
N LEU A 122 1.88 15.63 -8.29
CA LEU A 122 0.94 16.67 -7.85
C LEU A 122 -0.31 16.69 -8.72
N ARG A 123 -0.19 16.57 -10.05
CA ARG A 123 -1.35 16.46 -10.95
C ARG A 123 -2.25 15.27 -10.58
N VAL A 124 -1.64 14.10 -10.36
CA VAL A 124 -2.39 12.89 -9.99
C VAL A 124 -3.10 13.09 -8.65
N LEU A 125 -2.41 13.63 -7.64
CA LEU A 125 -3.00 13.86 -6.32
C LEU A 125 -4.10 14.93 -6.35
N VAL A 126 -3.87 16.04 -7.02
CA VAL A 126 -4.85 17.14 -7.17
C VAL A 126 -6.15 16.62 -7.79
N ASP A 127 -6.05 15.91 -8.90
CA ASP A 127 -7.25 15.41 -9.60
C ASP A 127 -7.97 14.32 -8.78
N ALA A 128 -7.22 13.39 -8.17
CA ALA A 128 -7.80 12.38 -7.30
C ALA A 128 -8.49 12.99 -6.07
N CYS A 129 -7.86 14.00 -5.45
CA CYS A 129 -8.45 14.74 -4.33
C CYS A 129 -9.71 15.52 -4.76
N ARG A 130 -9.77 16.10 -5.97
CA ARG A 130 -11.00 16.72 -6.51
C ARG A 130 -12.14 15.71 -6.62
N GLY A 131 -11.85 14.49 -7.09
CA GLY A 131 -12.83 13.40 -7.14
C GLY A 131 -13.35 13.02 -5.74
N LEU A 132 -12.47 12.92 -4.75
CA LEU A 132 -12.86 12.63 -3.37
C LEU A 132 -13.61 13.78 -2.72
N ASP A 133 -13.22 15.04 -2.94
CA ASP A 133 -13.92 16.19 -2.41
C ASP A 133 -15.37 16.26 -2.92
N ALA A 134 -15.56 15.94 -4.21
CA ALA A 134 -16.90 15.80 -4.77
C ALA A 134 -17.70 14.69 -4.06
N ALA A 135 -17.08 13.56 -3.71
CA ALA A 135 -17.74 12.49 -2.98
C ALA A 135 -18.10 12.92 -1.53
N HIS A 136 -17.22 13.63 -0.86
CA HIS A 136 -17.46 14.13 0.51
C HIS A 136 -18.64 15.11 0.58
N ARG A 137 -18.95 15.81 -0.52
CA ARG A 137 -20.03 16.82 -0.61
C ARG A 137 -21.36 16.27 -1.11
N VAL A 138 -21.47 14.98 -1.42
CA VAL A 138 -22.74 14.38 -1.87
C VAL A 138 -23.79 14.50 -0.78
N VAL A 139 -24.98 14.94 -1.20
CA VAL A 139 -26.18 15.05 -0.33
C VAL A 139 -27.28 14.12 -0.84
N ASP A 140 -28.17 13.70 0.05
CA ASP A 140 -29.39 12.98 -0.31
C ASP A 140 -30.45 13.95 -0.93
N GLU A 141 -31.58 13.40 -1.34
CA GLU A 141 -32.69 14.16 -1.91
C GLU A 141 -33.27 15.22 -0.95
N ALA A 142 -33.07 15.05 0.36
CA ALA A 142 -33.45 15.98 1.39
C ALA A 142 -32.38 17.04 1.71
N GLY A 143 -31.26 17.06 0.96
CA GLY A 143 -30.14 17.98 1.19
C GLY A 143 -29.24 17.62 2.36
N ARG A 144 -29.36 16.42 2.94
CA ARG A 144 -28.55 15.98 4.07
C ARG A 144 -27.24 15.36 3.56
N PRO A 145 -26.06 15.72 4.12
CA PRO A 145 -24.78 15.15 3.72
C PRO A 145 -24.75 13.63 3.93
N LEU A 146 -24.38 12.90 2.90
CA LEU A 146 -24.21 11.43 2.96
C LEU A 146 -22.92 11.03 3.70
N ARG A 147 -22.00 11.97 3.94
CA ARG A 147 -20.74 11.75 4.66
C ARG A 147 -19.93 10.58 4.08
N ILE A 148 -19.87 10.50 2.77
CA ILE A 148 -19.09 9.48 2.07
C ILE A 148 -17.62 9.67 2.42
N VAL A 149 -16.94 8.61 2.83
CA VAL A 149 -15.48 8.56 3.05
C VAL A 149 -14.94 7.36 2.32
N HIS A 150 -13.85 7.51 1.57
CA HIS A 150 -13.29 6.44 0.73
C HIS A 150 -12.68 5.32 1.58
N ARG A 151 -11.92 5.64 2.61
CA ARG A 151 -11.29 4.73 3.59
C ARG A 151 -10.24 3.75 3.06
N ASP A 152 -10.08 3.65 1.75
CA ASP A 152 -9.07 2.82 1.07
C ASP A 152 -8.38 3.65 -0.03
N PHE A 153 -8.13 4.93 0.24
CA PHE A 153 -7.48 5.83 -0.70
C PHE A 153 -5.99 5.53 -0.79
N THR A 154 -5.61 4.75 -1.79
CA THR A 154 -4.25 4.25 -2.02
C THR A 154 -3.86 4.44 -3.48
N PRO A 155 -2.58 4.39 -3.85
CA PRO A 155 -2.14 4.48 -5.23
C PRO A 155 -2.75 3.41 -6.17
N ASP A 156 -3.14 2.26 -5.64
CA ASP A 156 -3.81 1.20 -6.40
C ASP A 156 -5.22 1.61 -6.86
N ASN A 157 -5.89 2.46 -6.08
CA ASN A 157 -7.25 2.93 -6.32
C ASN A 157 -7.32 4.28 -7.04
N ILE A 158 -6.19 4.77 -7.56
CA ILE A 158 -6.09 5.94 -8.44
C ILE A 158 -5.70 5.46 -9.83
N HIS A 159 -6.62 5.59 -10.79
CA HIS A 159 -6.36 5.23 -12.18
C HIS A 159 -5.89 6.44 -12.96
N VAL A 160 -4.80 6.29 -13.70
CA VAL A 160 -4.21 7.30 -14.58
C VAL A 160 -4.38 6.84 -16.01
N GLY A 161 -5.19 7.57 -16.76
CA GLY A 161 -5.52 7.28 -18.14
C GLY A 161 -4.38 7.61 -19.10
N VAL A 162 -4.35 6.92 -20.24
CA VAL A 162 -3.40 7.21 -21.35
C VAL A 162 -3.58 8.61 -21.93
N ASN A 163 -4.70 9.24 -21.68
CA ASN A 163 -5.01 10.62 -22.06
C ASN A 163 -4.71 11.63 -20.94
N GLY A 164 -4.06 11.20 -19.87
CA GLY A 164 -3.76 12.03 -18.71
C GLY A 164 -4.93 12.26 -17.75
N ALA A 165 -6.11 11.69 -17.99
CA ALA A 165 -7.23 11.78 -17.06
C ALA A 165 -6.96 10.92 -15.82
N VAL A 166 -7.27 11.46 -14.64
CA VAL A 166 -7.14 10.75 -13.37
C VAL A 166 -8.50 10.45 -12.80
N LYS A 167 -8.72 9.20 -12.36
CA LYS A 167 -9.98 8.78 -11.76
C LYS A 167 -9.77 7.94 -10.49
N VAL A 168 -10.51 8.26 -9.45
CA VAL A 168 -10.64 7.42 -8.25
C VAL A 168 -11.58 6.25 -8.55
N ILE A 169 -11.16 5.07 -8.15
CA ILE A 169 -11.90 3.81 -8.30
C ILE A 169 -12.07 3.14 -6.94
N ASP A 170 -13.02 2.21 -6.82
CA ASP A 170 -13.17 1.29 -5.69
C ASP A 170 -13.24 1.98 -4.31
N PHE A 171 -14.38 2.63 -3.99
CA PHE A 171 -14.63 3.18 -2.67
C PHE A 171 -14.67 2.09 -1.61
N GLY A 172 -13.70 2.09 -0.69
CA GLY A 172 -13.43 1.00 0.28
C GLY A 172 -14.41 0.93 1.47
N ILE A 173 -15.66 1.33 1.29
CA ILE A 173 -16.69 1.42 2.34
C ILE A 173 -16.98 0.05 2.95
N ALA A 174 -16.89 -1.00 2.13
CA ALA A 174 -17.07 -2.38 2.53
C ALA A 174 -16.05 -2.91 3.55
N LYS A 175 -14.85 -2.30 3.62
CA LYS A 175 -13.76 -2.76 4.48
C LYS A 175 -13.85 -2.23 5.91
N ALA A 176 -14.59 -1.17 6.14
CA ALA A 176 -14.74 -0.58 7.48
C ALA A 176 -15.55 -1.49 8.43
N ASP A 177 -16.56 -2.18 7.91
CA ASP A 177 -17.35 -3.12 8.69
C ASP A 177 -16.60 -4.43 8.94
N ALA A 178 -15.66 -4.79 8.05
CA ALA A 178 -14.80 -5.97 8.21
C ALA A 178 -13.67 -5.75 9.25
N LEU A 179 -13.22 -4.52 9.46
CA LEU A 179 -12.26 -4.17 10.53
C LEU A 179 -12.87 -4.36 11.94
N GLY A 180 -14.20 -4.25 12.06
CA GLY A 180 -14.92 -4.52 13.31
C GLY A 180 -15.23 -6.00 13.59
N SER A 181 -15.07 -6.89 12.64
CA SER A 181 -15.48 -8.30 12.72
C SER A 181 -14.33 -9.32 12.59
N GLY A 182 -13.14 -8.99 13.10
CA GLY A 182 -12.03 -9.97 13.17
C GLY A 182 -11.47 -10.33 11.80
N THR A 183 -10.83 -9.39 11.15
CA THR A 183 -10.12 -9.61 9.88
C THR A 183 -9.01 -10.64 10.10
N GLU A 184 -9.06 -11.75 9.36
CA GLU A 184 -7.97 -12.73 9.31
C GLU A 184 -6.63 -12.02 9.00
N PRO A 185 -5.51 -12.42 9.66
CA PRO A 185 -4.21 -11.80 9.48
C PRO A 185 -3.58 -12.07 8.10
N GLY A 186 -4.23 -11.74 7.05
CA GLY A 186 -3.79 -11.95 5.66
C GLY A 186 -4.41 -10.97 4.67
N VAL A 187 -5.50 -10.31 5.05
CA VAL A 187 -6.26 -9.43 4.15
C VAL A 187 -5.79 -7.96 4.22
N LEU A 188 -5.04 -7.57 5.26
CA LEU A 188 -4.56 -6.18 5.46
C LEU A 188 -3.23 -5.88 4.77
N LYS A 189 -2.99 -6.44 3.59
CA LYS A 189 -1.72 -6.39 2.91
C LYS A 189 -1.41 -5.02 2.30
N GLY A 190 -0.39 -4.34 2.82
CA GLY A 190 0.17 -3.12 2.22
C GLY A 190 -0.68 -1.85 2.35
N LYS A 191 -1.99 -1.99 2.53
CA LYS A 191 -2.95 -0.87 2.60
C LYS A 191 -2.98 -0.17 3.95
N PHE A 192 -2.56 -0.82 5.02
CA PHE A 192 -2.50 -0.23 6.37
C PHE A 192 -1.54 0.97 6.47
N PHE A 193 -0.58 1.11 5.55
CA PHE A 193 0.32 2.27 5.52
C PHE A 193 -0.39 3.60 5.22
N TYR A 194 -1.58 3.56 4.63
CA TYR A 194 -2.39 4.72 4.28
C TYR A 194 -3.54 4.96 5.27
N MET A 195 -3.70 4.09 6.29
CA MET A 195 -4.72 4.26 7.34
C MET A 195 -4.39 5.46 8.23
N SER A 196 -5.42 6.21 8.56
CA SER A 196 -5.26 7.33 9.48
C SER A 196 -5.25 6.87 10.96
N PRO A 197 -4.68 7.67 11.88
CA PRO A 197 -4.65 7.34 13.30
C PRO A 197 -6.02 7.03 13.90
N GLU A 198 -7.06 7.77 13.51
CA GLU A 198 -8.44 7.58 13.96
C GLU A 198 -9.06 6.28 13.42
N MET A 199 -8.70 5.84 12.20
CA MET A 199 -9.12 4.54 11.68
C MET A 199 -8.51 3.39 12.50
N ILE A 200 -7.23 3.48 12.81
CA ILE A 200 -6.51 2.47 13.63
C ILE A 200 -7.10 2.44 15.05
N ALA A 201 -7.44 3.59 15.60
CA ALA A 201 -8.02 3.71 16.93
C ALA A 201 -9.51 3.30 17.00
N GLY A 202 -10.14 2.91 15.88
CA GLY A 202 -11.56 2.56 15.81
C GLY A 202 -12.49 3.71 16.18
N LYS A 203 -12.05 4.95 16.01
CA LYS A 203 -12.86 6.16 16.28
C LYS A 203 -13.79 6.45 15.11
N GLN A 204 -14.70 7.40 15.31
CA GLN A 204 -15.51 7.91 14.23
C GLN A 204 -14.61 8.56 13.16
N VAL A 205 -14.75 8.11 11.92
CA VAL A 205 -13.92 8.49 10.77
C VAL A 205 -14.71 9.46 9.90
N ASP A 206 -14.12 10.60 9.58
CA ASP A 206 -14.64 11.56 8.62
C ASP A 206 -13.73 11.67 7.37
N HIS A 207 -14.06 12.60 6.49
CA HIS A 207 -13.33 12.86 5.23
C HIS A 207 -11.84 13.16 5.42
N ARG A 208 -11.40 13.58 6.60
CA ARG A 208 -10.01 13.88 6.92
C ARG A 208 -9.13 12.62 6.99
N ALA A 209 -9.73 11.44 7.04
CA ALA A 209 -8.98 10.18 6.90
C ALA A 209 -8.43 10.02 5.48
N ASP A 210 -9.21 10.38 4.45
CA ASP A 210 -8.76 10.34 3.06
C ASP A 210 -7.67 11.40 2.80
N LEU A 211 -7.77 12.56 3.45
CA LEU A 211 -6.74 13.60 3.41
C LEU A 211 -5.41 13.12 4.01
N PHE A 212 -5.46 12.37 5.12
CA PHE A 212 -4.26 11.75 5.70
C PHE A 212 -3.61 10.77 4.70
N ALA A 213 -4.40 9.94 4.02
CA ALA A 213 -3.91 9.02 2.99
C ALA A 213 -3.25 9.77 1.81
N ALA A 214 -3.84 10.91 1.37
CA ALA A 214 -3.22 11.79 0.39
C ALA A 214 -1.87 12.35 0.88
N GLY A 215 -1.80 12.74 2.15
CA GLY A 215 -0.54 13.17 2.81
C GLY A 215 0.52 12.09 2.81
N VAL A 216 0.16 10.81 3.06
CA VAL A 216 1.09 9.67 2.98
C VAL A 216 1.65 9.53 1.56
N MET A 217 0.81 9.59 0.52
CA MET A 217 1.23 9.50 -0.87
C MET A 217 2.16 10.66 -1.27
N LEU A 218 1.85 11.88 -0.83
CA LEU A 218 2.72 13.04 -1.04
C LEU A 218 4.08 12.86 -0.35
N TYR A 219 4.10 12.41 0.90
CA TYR A 219 5.32 12.14 1.64
C TYR A 219 6.22 11.10 0.93
N GLU A 220 5.62 9.99 0.50
CA GLU A 220 6.35 8.95 -0.24
C GLU A 220 7.01 9.50 -1.51
N GLN A 221 6.34 10.43 -2.18
CA GLN A 221 6.89 11.07 -3.37
C GLN A 221 8.03 12.03 -3.04
N LEU A 222 7.90 12.81 -1.98
CA LEU A 222 8.90 13.83 -1.61
C LEU A 222 10.24 13.20 -1.22
N CYS A 223 10.24 12.11 -0.48
CA CYS A 223 11.47 11.53 0.05
C CYS A 223 11.72 10.05 -0.35
N GLY A 224 10.88 9.47 -1.21
CA GLY A 224 11.08 8.10 -1.72
C GLY A 224 10.90 7.01 -0.67
N ARG A 225 10.29 7.32 0.47
CA ARG A 225 10.05 6.38 1.59
C ARG A 225 8.77 6.72 2.33
N ARG A 226 8.24 5.75 3.06
CA ARG A 226 7.02 5.91 3.84
C ARG A 226 7.24 6.79 5.07
N PRO A 227 6.23 7.58 5.49
CA PRO A 227 6.32 8.40 6.71
C PRO A 227 6.45 7.55 7.97
N PHE A 228 5.81 6.38 7.97
CA PHE A 228 5.79 5.46 9.09
C PHE A 228 6.30 4.09 8.62
N THR A 229 7.35 3.58 9.26
CA THR A 229 8.00 2.30 8.90
C THR A 229 8.24 1.49 10.16
N GLY A 230 8.20 0.16 10.05
CA GLY A 230 8.45 -0.78 11.14
C GLY A 230 8.77 -2.16 10.59
N LEU A 231 9.26 -3.06 11.45
CA LEU A 231 9.55 -4.45 11.09
C LEU A 231 8.30 -5.31 11.04
N THR A 232 7.25 -4.92 11.78
CA THR A 232 5.95 -5.60 11.80
C THR A 232 4.81 -4.64 11.48
N ALA A 233 3.65 -5.18 11.10
CA ALA A 233 2.46 -4.38 10.87
C ALA A 233 2.04 -3.61 12.13
N GLU A 234 2.15 -4.26 13.30
CA GLU A 234 1.82 -3.68 14.60
C GLU A 234 2.72 -2.48 14.89
N GLU A 235 4.02 -2.59 14.62
CA GLU A 235 4.97 -1.48 14.83
C GLU A 235 4.65 -0.30 13.91
N VAL A 236 4.27 -0.56 12.65
CA VAL A 236 3.86 0.50 11.71
C VAL A 236 2.58 1.16 12.18
N LEU A 237 1.56 0.37 12.57
CA LEU A 237 0.30 0.89 13.10
C LEU A 237 0.52 1.73 14.36
N GLY A 238 1.42 1.29 15.27
CA GLY A 238 1.82 2.05 16.44
C GLY A 238 2.42 3.41 16.08
N ARG A 239 3.35 3.45 15.12
CA ARG A 239 3.96 4.71 14.64
C ARG A 239 2.97 5.65 13.94
N ILE A 240 2.00 5.10 13.20
CA ILE A 240 0.91 5.90 12.64
C ILE A 240 0.07 6.50 13.78
N ALA A 241 -0.26 5.70 14.80
CA ALA A 241 -1.03 6.16 15.96
C ALA A 241 -0.27 7.24 16.77
N GLU A 242 1.06 7.20 16.83
CA GLU A 242 1.90 8.27 17.38
C GLU A 242 1.81 9.55 16.55
N GLY A 243 1.69 9.44 15.21
CA GLY A 243 1.52 10.56 14.30
C GLY A 243 2.70 11.53 14.25
N ARG A 244 3.92 11.03 14.32
CA ARG A 244 5.16 11.83 14.33
C ARG A 244 6.10 11.41 13.20
N PRO A 245 5.79 11.70 11.93
CA PRO A 245 6.70 11.43 10.82
C PRO A 245 7.92 12.36 10.92
N LYS A 246 9.08 11.87 10.48
CA LYS A 246 10.23 12.75 10.28
C LYS A 246 9.93 13.71 9.10
N PRO A 247 10.39 14.98 9.15
CA PRO A 247 10.15 15.89 8.04
C PRO A 247 10.84 15.39 6.75
N PRO A 248 10.22 15.53 5.57
CA PRO A 248 10.80 15.14 4.28
C PRO A 248 12.18 15.71 4.02
N THR A 249 12.44 16.98 4.41
CA THR A 249 13.74 17.65 4.27
C THR A 249 14.88 16.97 5.05
N ALA A 250 14.57 16.17 6.08
CA ALA A 250 15.56 15.36 6.79
C ALA A 250 16.13 14.23 5.92
N PHE A 251 15.48 13.88 4.82
CA PHE A 251 15.90 12.82 3.89
C PHE A 251 16.32 13.39 2.53
N ASP A 252 15.66 14.44 2.08
CA ASP A 252 15.93 15.13 0.83
C ASP A 252 15.85 16.65 1.05
N PRO A 253 16.99 17.31 1.31
CA PRO A 253 17.04 18.77 1.54
C PRO A 253 16.54 19.61 0.36
N SER A 254 16.35 19.03 -0.83
CA SER A 254 15.84 19.74 -2.01
C SER A 254 14.33 19.94 -1.99
N VAL A 255 13.62 19.28 -1.06
CA VAL A 255 12.16 19.42 -0.91
C VAL A 255 11.82 20.85 -0.51
N PRO A 256 10.91 21.53 -1.25
CA PRO A 256 10.47 22.88 -0.89
C PRO A 256 9.84 22.90 0.50
N ALA A 257 10.27 23.82 1.38
CA ALA A 257 9.77 23.90 2.76
C ALA A 257 8.25 24.13 2.82
N ALA A 258 7.68 24.85 1.85
CA ALA A 258 6.24 25.06 1.77
C ALA A 258 5.50 23.71 1.50
N LEU A 259 6.05 22.85 0.63
CA LEU A 259 5.45 21.57 0.32
C LEU A 259 5.63 20.56 1.47
N GLU A 260 6.75 20.63 2.19
CA GLU A 260 6.93 19.89 3.45
C GLU A 260 5.86 20.26 4.47
N LEU A 261 5.60 21.56 4.65
CA LEU A 261 4.55 22.03 5.58
C LEU A 261 3.17 21.51 5.18
N VAL A 262 2.81 21.58 3.90
CA VAL A 262 1.55 21.03 3.38
C VAL A 262 1.45 19.53 3.68
N CYS A 263 2.52 18.79 3.41
CA CYS A 263 2.59 17.35 3.66
C CYS A 263 2.42 17.02 5.16
N LEU A 264 3.17 17.68 6.04
CA LEU A 264 3.11 17.43 7.49
C LEU A 264 1.79 17.85 8.12
N THR A 265 1.16 18.92 7.61
CA THR A 265 -0.20 19.31 8.02
C THR A 265 -1.22 18.23 7.68
N ALA A 266 -1.16 17.66 6.47
CA ALA A 266 -2.04 16.55 6.08
C ALA A 266 -1.82 15.28 6.94
N LEU A 267 -0.58 15.05 7.41
CA LEU A 267 -0.19 13.93 8.27
C LEU A 267 -0.35 14.20 9.77
N ALA A 268 -0.96 15.32 10.18
CA ALA A 268 -1.17 15.61 11.58
C ALA A 268 -1.98 14.48 12.26
N ARG A 269 -1.56 14.10 13.48
CA ARG A 269 -2.22 13.05 14.27
C ARG A 269 -3.68 13.38 14.57
N ASP A 270 -3.91 14.62 15.04
CA ASP A 270 -5.25 15.14 15.30
C ASP A 270 -5.92 15.53 13.98
N PRO A 271 -7.07 14.93 13.62
CA PRO A 271 -7.81 15.36 12.44
C PRO A 271 -8.14 16.85 12.41
N ALA A 272 -8.35 17.47 13.58
CA ALA A 272 -8.64 18.90 13.67
C ALA A 272 -7.42 19.80 13.34
N ALA A 273 -6.21 19.27 13.39
CA ALA A 273 -4.99 19.98 12.99
C ALA A 273 -4.64 19.81 11.49
N ARG A 274 -5.41 19.01 10.77
CA ARG A 274 -5.29 18.85 9.31
C ARG A 274 -6.04 19.96 8.59
N PHE A 275 -5.96 19.96 7.25
CA PHE A 275 -6.82 20.81 6.43
C PHE A 275 -8.30 20.48 6.67
N ASP A 276 -9.17 21.48 6.57
CA ASP A 276 -10.61 21.31 6.80
C ASP A 276 -11.30 20.55 5.67
N SER A 277 -10.73 20.57 4.46
CA SER A 277 -11.24 19.90 3.26
C SER A 277 -10.12 19.48 2.34
N LEU A 278 -10.41 18.58 1.39
CA LEU A 278 -9.47 18.27 0.31
C LEU A 278 -9.26 19.46 -0.62
N GLU A 279 -10.26 20.34 -0.79
CA GLU A 279 -10.10 21.57 -1.56
C GLU A 279 -9.01 22.47 -0.96
N SER A 280 -9.03 22.72 0.36
CA SER A 280 -7.98 23.51 1.03
C SER A 280 -6.58 22.88 0.90
N PHE A 281 -6.49 21.55 0.88
CA PHE A 281 -5.24 20.84 0.64
C PHE A 281 -4.76 21.00 -0.81
N ILE A 282 -5.68 20.96 -1.78
CA ILE A 282 -5.40 21.20 -3.21
C ILE A 282 -4.88 22.63 -3.41
N ASP A 283 -5.60 23.62 -2.88
CA ASP A 283 -5.23 25.03 -2.96
C ASP A 283 -3.83 25.28 -2.40
N ALA A 284 -3.51 24.65 -1.26
CA ALA A 284 -2.20 24.75 -0.64
C ALA A 284 -1.08 24.14 -1.51
N MET A 285 -1.33 23.04 -2.23
CA MET A 285 -0.38 22.45 -3.17
C MET A 285 -0.21 23.32 -4.43
N GLU A 286 -1.30 23.81 -5.01
CA GLU A 286 -1.28 24.60 -6.25
C GLU A 286 -0.67 26.00 -6.02
N ALA A 287 -0.79 26.55 -4.83
CA ALA A 287 -0.24 27.87 -4.48
C ALA A 287 1.31 27.90 -4.42
N ILE A 288 2.00 26.75 -4.36
CA ILE A 288 3.44 26.71 -4.17
C ILE A 288 4.16 27.12 -5.45
N GLY A 289 3.75 26.63 -6.62
CA GLY A 289 4.34 26.95 -7.92
C GLY A 289 5.83 26.58 -8.07
N GLY A 290 6.47 27.10 -9.11
CA GLY A 290 7.89 26.93 -9.36
C GLY A 290 8.34 25.47 -9.49
N ALA A 291 9.27 25.01 -8.64
CA ALA A 291 9.76 23.63 -8.64
C ALA A 291 8.68 22.60 -8.26
N ALA A 292 7.59 23.04 -7.64
CA ALA A 292 6.42 22.25 -7.29
C ALA A 292 5.20 22.62 -8.16
N GLU A 293 5.42 23.07 -9.40
CA GLU A 293 4.35 23.37 -10.35
C GLU A 293 3.60 22.08 -10.71
N VAL A 294 2.28 22.16 -10.67
CA VAL A 294 1.40 21.04 -11.03
C VAL A 294 1.43 20.84 -12.54
N ALA A 295 1.80 19.65 -13.01
CA ALA A 295 1.87 19.33 -14.42
C ALA A 295 0.49 19.43 -15.12
N THR A 296 0.50 19.63 -16.45
CA THR A 296 -0.73 19.56 -17.25
C THR A 296 -1.17 18.12 -17.51
N HIS A 297 -2.40 17.91 -17.97
CA HIS A 297 -2.87 16.59 -18.36
C HIS A 297 -2.11 16.04 -19.57
N GLU A 298 -1.68 16.91 -20.50
CA GLU A 298 -0.87 16.53 -21.65
C GLU A 298 0.52 16.05 -21.21
N GLN A 299 1.13 16.71 -20.21
CA GLN A 299 2.41 16.27 -19.63
C GLN A 299 2.25 14.92 -18.92
N LEU A 300 1.15 14.71 -18.20
CA LEU A 300 0.84 13.43 -17.58
C LEU A 300 0.63 12.33 -18.63
N ALA A 301 -0.13 12.60 -19.71
CA ALA A 301 -0.32 11.66 -20.82
C ALA A 301 1.01 11.28 -21.49
N ALA A 302 1.85 12.27 -21.80
CA ALA A 302 3.18 12.04 -22.36
C ALA A 302 4.08 11.20 -21.43
N TYR A 303 4.00 11.43 -20.12
CA TYR A 303 4.73 10.64 -19.13
C TYR A 303 4.25 9.18 -19.10
N VAL A 304 2.94 8.95 -19.15
CA VAL A 304 2.35 7.60 -19.24
C VAL A 304 2.83 6.90 -20.51
N ASP A 305 2.87 7.60 -21.64
CA ASP A 305 3.36 7.03 -22.91
C ASP A 305 4.86 6.72 -22.89
N THR A 306 5.64 7.49 -22.12
CA THR A 306 7.08 7.21 -21.92
C THR A 306 7.29 5.93 -21.13
N LEU A 307 6.53 5.71 -20.05
CA LEU A 307 6.64 4.52 -19.21
C LEU A 307 6.01 3.28 -19.87
N PHE A 308 4.90 3.47 -20.59
CA PHE A 308 4.11 2.41 -21.20
C PHE A 308 3.87 2.70 -22.69
N PRO A 309 4.90 2.60 -23.56
CA PRO A 309 4.78 2.96 -24.96
C PRO A 309 3.68 2.15 -25.67
N PRO A 310 2.83 2.78 -26.50
CA PRO A 310 1.67 2.14 -27.13
C PRO A 310 2.02 0.90 -27.95
N ASP A 311 3.20 0.90 -28.56
CA ASP A 311 3.63 -0.14 -29.50
C ASP A 311 4.33 -1.33 -28.81
N SER A 312 4.81 -1.17 -27.59
CA SER A 312 5.50 -2.23 -26.82
C SER A 312 4.74 -2.70 -25.58
N ASP A 313 3.83 -1.90 -25.04
CA ASP A 313 3.07 -2.27 -23.85
C ASP A 313 2.04 -3.37 -24.14
N SER A 314 2.27 -4.54 -23.56
CA SER A 314 1.47 -5.74 -23.80
C SER A 314 0.01 -5.59 -23.35
N LYS A 315 -0.25 -4.86 -22.25
CA LYS A 315 -1.61 -4.64 -21.73
C LYS A 315 -2.40 -3.70 -22.62
N ARG A 316 -1.79 -2.61 -23.12
CA ARG A 316 -2.41 -1.70 -24.09
C ARG A 316 -2.73 -2.42 -25.40
N GLN A 317 -1.77 -3.17 -25.94
CA GLN A 317 -1.96 -3.96 -27.16
C GLN A 317 -3.04 -5.03 -27.01
N ALA A 318 -3.05 -5.74 -25.87
CA ALA A 318 -4.05 -6.76 -25.60
C ALA A 318 -5.45 -6.16 -25.46
N LEU A 319 -5.59 -5.02 -24.77
CA LEU A 319 -6.86 -4.30 -24.66
C LEU A 319 -7.34 -3.81 -26.04
N ARG A 320 -6.44 -3.24 -26.83
CA ARG A 320 -6.74 -2.81 -28.20
C ARG A 320 -7.19 -3.98 -29.08
N ARG A 321 -6.48 -5.11 -29.05
CA ARG A 321 -6.87 -6.35 -29.76
C ARG A 321 -8.23 -6.86 -29.29
N ALA A 322 -8.47 -6.95 -27.99
CA ALA A 322 -9.74 -7.40 -27.44
C ALA A 322 -10.93 -6.48 -27.80
N ARG A 323 -10.68 -5.16 -27.93
CA ARG A 323 -11.70 -4.21 -28.43
C ARG A 323 -12.00 -4.36 -29.91
N LEU A 324 -11.00 -4.72 -30.71
CA LEU A 324 -11.12 -4.90 -32.17
C LEU A 324 -11.58 -6.31 -32.54
N ALA A 325 -11.31 -7.30 -31.70
CA ALA A 325 -11.79 -8.65 -31.91
C ALA A 325 -13.33 -8.65 -31.93
N ASP A 326 -13.88 -8.80 -33.10
CA ASP A 326 -15.32 -8.93 -33.28
C ASP A 326 -15.68 -10.42 -33.18
N PRO A 327 -16.34 -10.87 -32.10
CA PRO A 327 -16.86 -12.22 -32.05
C PRO A 327 -18.12 -12.31 -32.93
N SER A 328 -17.93 -12.42 -34.25
CA SER A 328 -19.00 -12.54 -35.22
C SER A 328 -19.82 -13.84 -35.14
N HIS A 329 -19.49 -14.74 -34.23
CA HIS A 329 -20.16 -16.02 -34.04
C HIS A 329 -20.56 -16.27 -32.59
N GLY A 330 -21.85 -16.38 -32.35
CA GLY A 330 -22.36 -17.12 -31.20
C GLY A 330 -23.37 -16.42 -30.29
N GLY A 331 -24.59 -16.97 -30.35
CA GLY A 331 -25.58 -16.93 -29.31
C GLY A 331 -26.44 -15.70 -29.23
N THR A 332 -27.72 -15.89 -29.45
CA THR A 332 -28.79 -14.97 -29.04
C THR A 332 -28.70 -14.74 -27.54
N PRO A 333 -28.86 -13.50 -27.03
CA PRO A 333 -28.90 -13.27 -25.58
C PRO A 333 -29.94 -14.16 -24.94
N PRO A 334 -29.65 -14.77 -23.78
CA PRO A 334 -30.68 -15.46 -23.00
C PRO A 334 -31.78 -14.44 -22.73
N GLY A 335 -33.05 -14.84 -22.92
CA GLY A 335 -34.20 -13.96 -22.86
C GLY A 335 -34.16 -13.04 -21.65
N ILE A 336 -34.07 -11.75 -21.89
CA ILE A 336 -33.84 -10.70 -20.91
C ILE A 336 -35.03 -10.66 -19.94
N LYS A 337 -34.88 -11.21 -18.75
CA LYS A 337 -35.76 -10.85 -17.62
C LYS A 337 -35.36 -9.43 -17.22
N ARG A 338 -36.31 -8.49 -17.34
CA ARG A 338 -36.11 -7.10 -16.90
C ARG A 338 -35.43 -7.08 -15.53
N PRO A 339 -34.29 -6.40 -15.34
CA PRO A 339 -33.73 -6.19 -14.03
C PRO A 339 -34.75 -5.39 -13.21
N GLN A 340 -35.06 -5.85 -11.99
CA GLN A 340 -35.69 -4.98 -11.01
C GLN A 340 -34.71 -3.82 -10.77
N SER A 341 -35.16 -2.59 -11.10
CA SER A 341 -34.39 -1.39 -10.83
C SER A 341 -34.23 -1.27 -9.31
N TRP A 342 -33.01 -1.42 -8.83
CA TRP A 342 -32.68 -1.27 -7.40
C TRP A 342 -32.50 0.20 -6.99
N LEU A 343 -32.66 1.14 -7.93
CA LEU A 343 -32.88 2.54 -7.65
C LEU A 343 -34.38 2.66 -7.36
N GLY A 344 -34.74 2.93 -6.10
CA GLY A 344 -36.11 2.93 -5.62
C GLY A 344 -37.11 3.57 -6.57
N ASP A 345 -38.17 2.83 -6.94
CA ASP A 345 -39.29 3.38 -7.65
C ASP A 345 -39.97 4.43 -6.77
N PRO A 346 -40.38 5.59 -7.31
CA PRO A 346 -41.26 6.51 -6.61
C PRO A 346 -42.60 5.79 -6.36
N ALA A 347 -43.13 5.97 -5.19
CA ALA A 347 -44.40 5.39 -4.75
C ALA A 347 -45.54 5.69 -5.73
N PRO A 348 -46.47 4.73 -6.00
CA PRO A 348 -47.60 4.98 -6.88
C PRO A 348 -48.63 5.88 -6.18
N GLY A 349 -48.84 7.06 -6.74
CA GLY A 349 -49.84 7.99 -6.23
C GLY A 349 -50.39 8.91 -7.27
N SER A 350 -51.59 8.62 -7.77
CA SER A 350 -52.58 9.46 -8.45
C SER A 350 -52.38 9.77 -9.93
N GLU A 351 -52.98 8.93 -10.76
CA GLU A 351 -53.55 9.34 -12.07
C GLU A 351 -54.69 10.34 -11.85
N GLN A 352 -54.59 11.50 -12.51
CA GLN A 352 -55.76 12.22 -13.04
C GLN A 352 -55.36 13.17 -14.18
N GLY A 353 -55.88 12.86 -15.39
CA GLY A 353 -56.44 13.83 -16.31
C GLY A 353 -55.50 14.66 -17.17
N ALA A 354 -55.32 14.23 -18.43
CA ALA A 354 -54.93 15.08 -19.55
C ALA A 354 -56.01 16.13 -19.85
N PRO A 355 -55.76 17.23 -20.62
CA PRO A 355 -55.61 17.08 -22.09
C PRO A 355 -54.53 17.94 -22.77
N ALA A 356 -54.25 17.55 -24.01
CA ALA A 356 -53.38 18.18 -25.00
C ALA A 356 -53.79 19.59 -25.42
N HIS A 357 -52.79 20.39 -25.79
CA HIS A 357 -52.69 21.37 -26.88
C HIS A 357 -51.36 22.11 -26.68
N GLY A 358 -50.49 22.21 -27.64
CA GLY A 358 -50.49 22.96 -28.81
C GLY A 358 -49.07 23.52 -29.00
N ALA A 359 -48.51 23.37 -30.18
CA ALA A 359 -47.21 23.86 -30.61
C ALA A 359 -47.11 25.39 -30.59
N GLY A 360 -45.88 25.89 -30.48
CA GLY A 360 -45.55 27.29 -30.78
C GLY A 360 -44.35 27.83 -30.03
N GLU A 361 -43.24 27.89 -30.70
CA GLU A 361 -42.50 29.04 -31.18
C GLU A 361 -41.50 29.73 -30.23
N LEU A 362 -40.24 29.62 -30.65
CA LEU A 362 -39.14 30.61 -30.69
C LEU A 362 -39.02 31.71 -29.64
N ALA A 363 -37.80 31.77 -29.16
CA ALA A 363 -37.16 32.84 -28.39
C ALA A 363 -37.27 34.22 -29.09
N PRO A 364 -37.04 35.32 -28.36
CA PRO A 364 -35.76 35.99 -28.45
C PRO A 364 -35.31 36.76 -27.17
N PRO A 365 -34.26 37.62 -27.29
CA PRO A 365 -33.20 37.67 -26.30
C PRO A 365 -33.25 38.88 -25.37
N LEU A 366 -32.30 38.93 -24.43
CA LEU A 366 -31.94 39.94 -23.43
C LEU A 366 -31.95 41.39 -23.97
N PRO A 367 -32.13 42.37 -23.07
CA PRO A 367 -31.40 43.62 -23.21
C PRO A 367 -30.44 43.88 -22.06
N GLN A 368 -29.22 44.26 -22.47
CA GLN A 368 -28.26 45.03 -21.72
C GLN A 368 -28.78 46.44 -21.47
N GLN A 369 -28.52 47.02 -20.32
CA GLN A 369 -28.31 48.44 -20.05
C GLN A 369 -27.88 48.53 -18.55
N GLY A 370 -26.90 49.27 -18.10
CA GLY A 370 -26.15 50.37 -18.60
C GLY A 370 -25.52 51.02 -17.35
N THR A 371 -24.23 51.26 -17.35
CA THR A 371 -23.54 52.12 -16.42
C THR A 371 -23.97 53.58 -16.58
N PRO A 372 -23.94 54.43 -15.55
CA PRO A 372 -22.84 55.34 -15.30
C PRO A 372 -22.62 55.60 -13.80
N GLY A 373 -21.53 56.04 -13.29
CA GLY A 373 -20.62 57.07 -13.54
C GLY A 373 -19.94 57.48 -12.23
N ALA A 374 -18.72 57.85 -12.39
CA ALA A 374 -17.75 58.49 -11.53
C ALA A 374 -18.22 59.34 -10.34
N ASN A 375 -17.43 59.26 -9.26
CA ASN A 375 -16.82 60.46 -8.63
C ASN A 375 -15.85 60.04 -7.50
N ALA A 376 -14.55 60.30 -7.72
CA ALA A 376 -13.75 61.36 -7.10
C ALA A 376 -13.32 61.09 -5.64
N SER A 377 -12.01 60.94 -5.55
CA SER A 377 -11.19 61.07 -4.33
C SER A 377 -11.43 62.39 -3.59
N PRO A 378 -10.99 62.52 -2.33
CA PRO A 378 -9.62 63.00 -2.14
C PRO A 378 -8.84 62.39 -0.96
N ALA A 379 -7.52 62.42 -1.12
CA ALA A 379 -6.58 62.29 -0.02
C ALA A 379 -6.49 63.62 0.76
N PRO A 380 -6.00 63.56 2.00
CA PRO A 380 -4.98 64.49 2.39
C PRO A 380 -3.77 63.82 3.07
N THR A 381 -2.60 64.21 2.61
CA THR A 381 -1.52 64.96 3.30
C THR A 381 -1.21 64.47 4.72
N GLY A 382 -0.12 63.81 5.04
CA GLY A 382 1.22 64.34 5.02
C GLY A 382 1.59 64.86 6.43
N VAL A 383 2.56 64.21 7.12
CA VAL A 383 3.50 64.88 8.03
C VAL A 383 4.82 64.08 8.09
N SER A 384 5.84 64.78 7.76
CA SER A 384 7.27 64.54 7.89
C SER A 384 7.72 64.68 9.34
N ARG A 385 8.75 63.93 9.71
CA ARG A 385 9.86 64.25 10.62
C ARG A 385 10.60 62.96 11.00
N ALA A 386 11.85 62.88 10.99
CA ALA A 386 13.08 63.64 10.88
C ALA A 386 14.13 62.67 11.42
N ALA A 387 15.20 62.56 10.71
CA ALA A 387 16.42 61.89 11.16
C ALA A 387 17.18 62.77 12.16
N PRO A 388 18.07 62.25 12.96
CA PRO A 388 19.27 62.99 13.23
C PRO A 388 20.56 62.33 12.71
N ASP A 389 21.34 63.17 12.14
CA ASP A 389 22.75 63.00 11.74
C ASP A 389 23.63 62.60 12.93
N SER A 390 24.66 61.83 12.65
CA SER A 390 25.95 62.00 13.36
C SER A 390 27.15 61.57 12.51
N HIS A 391 27.85 62.59 12.13
CA HIS A 391 29.29 62.78 12.06
C HIS A 391 30.22 61.77 11.31
N VAL A 392 30.64 62.31 10.20
CA VAL A 392 31.86 62.02 9.45
C VAL A 392 33.09 62.29 10.29
N THR A 393 34.01 61.36 10.34
CA THR A 393 35.45 61.62 10.48
C THR A 393 36.21 61.08 9.28
N LYS A 394 36.79 62.02 8.53
CA LYS A 394 37.73 61.76 7.45
C LYS A 394 39.03 61.23 8.04
N GLY A 395 39.43 60.04 7.60
CA GLY A 395 40.78 59.55 7.71
C GLY A 395 41.30 59.25 6.28
N ALA A 396 42.15 60.10 5.78
CA ALA A 396 42.86 59.91 4.52
C ALA A 396 43.86 58.77 4.66
N SER A 397 43.79 57.76 3.80
CA SER A 397 44.92 56.91 3.54
C SER A 397 45.00 56.60 2.05
N THR A 398 46.17 56.94 1.56
CA THR A 398 46.73 56.87 0.22
C THR A 398 46.44 55.58 -0.52
N GLY A 399 45.93 55.72 -1.73
CA GLY A 399 45.68 54.62 -2.66
C GLY A 399 46.96 53.91 -3.10
N ARG A 400 46.96 52.63 -2.93
CA ARG A 400 47.77 51.70 -3.71
C ARG A 400 46.80 50.73 -4.40
N LYS A 401 46.70 50.90 -5.74
CA LYS A 401 45.99 49.93 -6.60
C LYS A 401 46.66 48.56 -6.43
N PRO A 402 45.96 47.47 -6.06
CA PRO A 402 46.53 46.13 -6.07
C PRO A 402 46.92 45.77 -7.51
N SER A 403 48.15 45.38 -7.71
CA SER A 403 48.68 44.91 -8.98
C SER A 403 47.86 43.70 -9.45
N ARG A 404 47.46 43.70 -10.72
CA ARG A 404 46.73 42.58 -11.37
C ARG A 404 47.42 41.23 -11.20
N TRP A 405 48.72 41.23 -10.96
CA TRP A 405 49.54 40.04 -10.71
C TRP A 405 49.27 39.38 -9.35
N GLY A 406 48.95 40.15 -8.31
CA GLY A 406 48.56 39.57 -6.99
C GLY A 406 47.25 38.84 -7.01
N ALA A 407 46.25 39.33 -7.75
CA ALA A 407 44.96 38.67 -7.91
C ALA A 407 45.07 37.38 -8.76
N ILE A 408 45.92 37.36 -9.77
CA ILE A 408 46.19 36.16 -10.57
C ILE A 408 46.94 35.11 -9.75
N LEU A 409 47.90 35.52 -8.93
CA LEU A 409 48.64 34.58 -8.06
C LEU A 409 47.72 33.99 -6.98
N ALA A 410 46.81 34.77 -6.39
CA ALA A 410 45.81 34.30 -5.43
C ALA A 410 44.79 33.33 -6.09
N ALA A 411 44.34 33.63 -7.31
CA ALA A 411 43.44 32.75 -8.07
C ALA A 411 44.13 31.43 -8.44
N VAL A 412 45.40 31.46 -8.83
CA VAL A 412 46.20 30.25 -9.15
C VAL A 412 46.44 29.41 -7.89
N LEU A 413 46.69 30.02 -6.73
CA LEU A 413 46.83 29.30 -5.45
C LEU A 413 45.52 28.69 -4.97
N VAL A 414 44.40 29.38 -5.15
CA VAL A 414 43.07 28.86 -4.81
C VAL A 414 42.66 27.72 -5.76
N LEU A 415 42.87 27.88 -7.07
CA LEU A 415 42.60 26.83 -8.06
C LEU A 415 43.58 25.65 -7.94
N GLY A 416 44.84 25.92 -7.64
CA GLY A 416 45.84 24.90 -7.35
C GLY A 416 45.56 24.17 -6.02
N GLY A 417 45.09 24.87 -5.00
CA GLY A 417 44.67 24.30 -3.71
C GLY A 417 43.42 23.44 -3.84
N LEU A 418 42.42 23.91 -4.60
CA LEU A 418 41.21 23.14 -4.86
C LEU A 418 41.46 21.94 -5.80
N GLY A 419 42.27 22.13 -6.85
CA GLY A 419 42.69 21.06 -7.76
C GLY A 419 43.60 20.03 -7.07
N GLY A 420 44.56 20.49 -6.28
CA GLY A 420 45.47 19.65 -5.50
C GLY A 420 44.75 18.92 -4.38
N GLY A 421 43.80 19.57 -3.69
CA GLY A 421 42.95 18.97 -2.68
C GLY A 421 42.04 17.88 -3.24
N ALA A 422 41.43 18.15 -4.39
CA ALA A 422 40.59 17.16 -5.08
C ALA A 422 41.39 15.98 -5.65
N ALA A 423 42.59 16.24 -6.17
CA ALA A 423 43.52 15.22 -6.63
C ALA A 423 44.09 14.41 -5.44
N TRP A 424 44.43 15.07 -4.34
CA TRP A 424 44.88 14.40 -3.11
C TRP A 424 43.79 13.59 -2.46
N TYR A 425 42.52 14.07 -2.47
CA TYR A 425 41.35 13.32 -1.99
C TYR A 425 41.09 12.09 -2.88
N ARG A 426 41.27 12.21 -4.19
CA ARG A 426 41.17 11.07 -5.13
C ARG A 426 42.36 10.10 -5.04
N MET A 427 43.52 10.55 -4.58
CA MET A 427 44.72 9.73 -4.40
C MET A 427 44.89 9.15 -3.00
N ARG A 428 43.97 9.41 -2.07
CA ARG A 428 44.01 8.72 -0.79
C ARG A 428 43.90 7.22 -1.04
N PRO A 429 44.85 6.39 -0.53
CA PRO A 429 44.73 4.94 -0.65
C PRO A 429 43.45 4.51 0.01
N THR A 430 42.47 4.07 -0.78
CA THR A 430 41.28 3.44 -0.24
C THR A 430 41.69 2.15 0.42
N LEU A 431 41.18 1.91 1.62
CA LEU A 431 41.38 0.63 2.32
C LEU A 431 41.06 -0.53 1.39
N PRO A 432 41.81 -1.63 1.43
CA PRO A 432 41.49 -2.83 0.68
C PRO A 432 40.03 -3.29 0.95
N PRO A 433 39.35 -3.90 -0.04
CA PRO A 433 37.98 -4.41 0.15
C PRO A 433 37.78 -5.24 1.40
N ALA A 434 38.72 -6.16 1.69
CA ALA A 434 38.70 -7.02 2.87
C ALA A 434 38.74 -6.22 4.19
N GLU A 435 39.56 -5.18 4.28
CA GLU A 435 39.66 -4.33 5.48
C GLU A 435 38.42 -3.46 5.67
N ARG A 436 37.84 -2.95 4.59
CA ARG A 436 36.60 -2.19 4.61
C ARG A 436 35.44 -3.07 5.10
N LEU A 437 35.38 -4.32 4.61
CA LEU A 437 34.39 -5.29 5.03
C LEU A 437 34.56 -5.66 6.51
N ALA A 438 35.80 -5.96 6.96
CA ALA A 438 36.07 -6.22 8.36
C ALA A 438 35.69 -5.04 9.27
N LYS A 439 35.95 -3.81 8.83
CA LYS A 439 35.54 -2.60 9.54
C LYS A 439 34.01 -2.46 9.62
N ALA A 440 33.29 -2.79 8.54
CA ALA A 440 31.84 -2.76 8.52
C ALA A 440 31.23 -3.85 9.45
N GLU A 441 31.81 -5.05 9.43
CA GLU A 441 31.37 -6.15 10.31
C GLU A 441 31.61 -5.85 11.80
N ALA A 442 32.70 -5.17 12.12
CA ALA A 442 33.04 -4.77 13.48
C ALA A 442 32.28 -3.51 13.96
N ALA A 443 31.64 -2.76 13.10
CA ALA A 443 30.92 -1.54 13.45
C ALA A 443 29.67 -1.84 14.27
N SER A 444 29.43 -1.04 15.32
CA SER A 444 28.30 -1.22 16.24
C SER A 444 27.00 -0.59 15.77
N THR A 445 27.06 0.43 14.88
CA THR A 445 25.88 1.13 14.40
C THR A 445 25.60 0.85 12.91
N PRO A 446 24.34 0.83 12.49
CA PRO A 446 23.95 0.65 11.08
C PRO A 446 24.64 1.66 10.16
N GLU A 447 24.66 2.93 10.54
CA GLU A 447 25.25 4.02 9.75
C GLU A 447 26.75 3.82 9.54
N ALA A 448 27.47 3.37 10.58
CA ALA A 448 28.90 3.07 10.49
C ALA A 448 29.18 1.87 9.57
N LYS A 449 28.30 0.85 9.58
CA LYS A 449 28.37 -0.30 8.67
C LYS A 449 28.22 0.14 7.22
N VAL A 450 27.19 0.93 6.92
CA VAL A 450 26.92 1.45 5.57
C VAL A 450 28.07 2.33 5.08
N SER A 451 28.53 3.28 5.92
CA SER A 451 29.62 4.18 5.56
C SER A 451 30.96 3.46 5.28
N ALA A 452 31.25 2.37 6.02
CA ALA A 452 32.47 1.59 5.78
C ALA A 452 32.46 0.87 4.42
N LEU A 453 31.26 0.56 3.88
CA LEU A 453 31.08 -0.14 2.61
C LEU A 453 30.85 0.82 1.41
N ASP A 454 30.76 2.11 1.66
CA ASP A 454 30.47 3.09 0.60
C ASP A 454 31.53 3.05 -0.50
N GLY A 455 31.10 2.90 -1.77
CA GLY A 455 31.99 2.75 -2.91
C GLY A 455 32.74 1.40 -3.02
N LEU A 456 32.42 0.38 -2.20
CA LEU A 456 33.04 -0.95 -2.31
C LEU A 456 32.74 -1.61 -3.66
N GLY A 457 31.53 -1.46 -4.18
CA GLY A 457 31.13 -2.00 -5.46
C GLY A 457 31.98 -1.48 -6.62
N ALA A 458 32.38 -0.20 -6.59
CA ALA A 458 33.22 0.42 -7.60
C ALA A 458 34.71 -0.01 -7.51
N ASP A 459 35.14 -0.65 -6.42
CA ASP A 459 36.52 -1.12 -6.27
C ASP A 459 36.76 -2.37 -7.12
N ALA A 460 37.55 -2.24 -8.19
CA ALA A 460 37.85 -3.34 -9.10
C ALA A 460 38.53 -4.54 -8.41
N ARG A 461 39.14 -4.35 -7.24
CA ARG A 461 39.81 -5.40 -6.46
C ARG A 461 38.81 -6.28 -5.68
N ALA A 462 37.56 -5.80 -5.48
CA ALA A 462 36.54 -6.54 -4.71
C ALA A 462 36.18 -7.84 -5.43
N THR A 463 36.25 -8.94 -4.70
CA THR A 463 35.87 -10.29 -5.16
C THR A 463 34.36 -10.52 -5.02
N ALA A 464 33.84 -11.53 -5.71
CA ALA A 464 32.43 -11.95 -5.59
C ALA A 464 32.05 -12.24 -4.12
N ALA A 465 32.90 -12.94 -3.39
CA ALA A 465 32.65 -13.30 -1.98
C ALA A 465 32.62 -12.05 -1.06
N GLU A 466 33.43 -11.04 -1.34
CA GLU A 466 33.42 -9.79 -0.56
C GLU A 466 32.17 -8.96 -0.89
N LEU A 467 31.72 -8.92 -2.14
CA LEU A 467 30.48 -8.26 -2.54
C LEU A 467 29.24 -8.93 -1.93
N ALA A 468 29.21 -10.28 -1.91
CA ALA A 468 28.15 -11.04 -1.26
C ALA A 468 28.05 -10.72 0.24
N ARG A 469 29.20 -10.75 0.95
CA ARG A 469 29.26 -10.43 2.39
C ARG A 469 28.88 -8.97 2.67
N ALA A 470 29.34 -8.04 1.83
CA ALA A 470 28.98 -6.63 1.96
C ALA A 470 27.47 -6.42 1.75
N GLY A 471 26.87 -7.09 0.78
CA GLY A 471 25.42 -7.11 0.59
C GLY A 471 24.67 -7.63 1.80
N ALA A 472 25.12 -8.72 2.41
CA ALA A 472 24.54 -9.27 3.64
C ALA A 472 24.64 -8.28 4.82
N VAL A 473 25.78 -7.59 4.97
CA VAL A 473 25.96 -6.55 6.01
C VAL A 473 25.02 -5.36 5.77
N LEU A 474 24.86 -4.91 4.53
CA LEU A 474 23.94 -3.82 4.18
C LEU A 474 22.47 -4.19 4.45
N MET A 475 22.07 -5.41 4.08
CA MET A 475 20.71 -5.92 4.39
C MET A 475 20.47 -5.99 5.90
N ALA A 476 21.43 -6.55 6.66
CA ALA A 476 21.36 -6.63 8.12
C ALA A 476 21.36 -5.25 8.80
N ALA A 477 21.99 -4.24 8.19
CA ALA A 477 21.98 -2.85 8.65
C ALA A 477 20.70 -2.08 8.28
N GLY A 478 19.71 -2.73 7.63
CA GLY A 478 18.48 -2.06 7.20
C GLY A 478 18.67 -1.05 6.06
N ALA A 479 19.66 -1.28 5.20
CA ALA A 479 20.01 -0.43 4.06
C ALA A 479 19.75 -1.13 2.70
N PRO A 480 18.50 -1.58 2.40
CA PRO A 480 18.21 -2.33 1.19
C PRO A 480 18.46 -1.54 -0.10
N ALA A 481 18.32 -0.21 -0.08
CA ALA A 481 18.64 0.63 -1.25
C ALA A 481 20.13 0.56 -1.61
N LYS A 482 21.02 0.59 -0.61
CA LYS A 482 22.46 0.44 -0.81
C LYS A 482 22.84 -1.00 -1.21
N ALA A 483 22.14 -1.98 -0.67
CA ALA A 483 22.31 -3.37 -1.09
C ALA A 483 21.89 -3.58 -2.55
N LEU A 484 20.83 -2.88 -3.01
CA LEU A 484 20.39 -2.93 -4.41
C LEU A 484 21.41 -2.26 -5.34
N GLU A 485 21.93 -1.06 -5.00
CA GLU A 485 23.02 -0.41 -5.74
C GLU A 485 24.25 -1.34 -5.85
N LEU A 486 24.62 -2.01 -4.76
CA LEU A 486 25.72 -2.97 -4.75
C LEU A 486 25.42 -4.18 -5.64
N SER A 487 24.20 -4.69 -5.62
CA SER A 487 23.80 -5.86 -6.41
C SER A 487 23.85 -5.60 -7.91
N GLU A 488 23.55 -4.39 -8.38
CA GLU A 488 23.68 -4.00 -9.80
C GLU A 488 25.12 -4.11 -10.29
N VAL A 489 26.06 -3.66 -9.49
CA VAL A 489 27.49 -3.79 -9.80
C VAL A 489 27.93 -5.25 -9.70
N TYR A 490 27.40 -5.97 -8.71
CA TYR A 490 27.73 -7.37 -8.49
C TYR A 490 27.23 -8.24 -9.65
N THR A 491 25.98 -8.12 -10.08
CA THR A 491 25.41 -8.86 -11.23
C THR A 491 26.12 -8.50 -12.54
N THR A 492 26.49 -7.22 -12.73
CA THR A 492 27.24 -6.80 -13.93
C THR A 492 28.63 -7.43 -14.00
N ARG A 493 29.34 -7.53 -12.86
CA ARG A 493 30.71 -8.07 -12.81
C ARG A 493 30.73 -9.61 -12.76
N PHE A 494 29.75 -10.21 -12.14
CA PHE A 494 29.65 -11.65 -11.91
C PHE A 494 28.26 -12.18 -12.29
N PRO A 495 27.85 -12.12 -13.58
CA PRO A 495 26.49 -12.41 -14.03
C PRO A 495 26.06 -13.89 -13.86
N LYS A 496 27.01 -14.81 -13.59
CA LYS A 496 26.73 -16.21 -13.34
C LYS A 496 26.75 -16.58 -11.85
N ASP A 497 26.92 -15.60 -10.99
CA ASP A 497 26.92 -15.85 -9.54
C ASP A 497 25.48 -15.73 -9.00
N VAL A 498 24.96 -16.86 -8.52
CA VAL A 498 23.60 -16.95 -7.96
C VAL A 498 23.40 -16.00 -6.79
N GLU A 499 24.44 -15.76 -5.97
CA GLU A 499 24.36 -14.87 -4.79
C GLU A 499 24.16 -13.42 -5.21
N ALA A 500 24.67 -12.99 -6.37
CA ALA A 500 24.45 -11.66 -6.91
C ALA A 500 22.96 -11.41 -7.17
N HIS A 501 22.31 -12.33 -7.88
CA HIS A 501 20.88 -12.26 -8.17
C HIS A 501 20.01 -12.44 -6.93
N LEU A 502 20.41 -13.28 -5.98
CA LEU A 502 19.70 -13.42 -4.70
C LEU A 502 19.82 -12.18 -3.82
N LEU A 503 20.94 -11.47 -3.86
CA LEU A 503 21.07 -10.18 -3.18
C LEU A 503 20.14 -9.14 -3.81
N GLU A 504 20.11 -9.06 -5.14
CA GLU A 504 19.18 -8.18 -5.87
C GLU A 504 17.72 -8.51 -5.54
N ALA A 505 17.35 -9.79 -5.56
CA ALA A 505 16.01 -10.25 -5.24
C ALA A 505 15.58 -9.84 -3.82
N ARG A 506 16.45 -10.08 -2.82
CA ARG A 506 16.17 -9.73 -1.43
C ARG A 506 16.06 -8.21 -1.24
N ALA A 507 16.99 -7.44 -1.79
CA ALA A 507 16.97 -6.00 -1.70
C ALA A 507 15.74 -5.39 -2.40
N ALA A 508 15.39 -5.90 -3.59
CA ALA A 508 14.20 -5.49 -4.33
C ALA A 508 12.90 -5.88 -3.59
N THR A 509 12.86 -7.03 -2.93
CA THR A 509 11.73 -7.46 -2.10
C THR A 509 11.50 -6.53 -0.91
N GLU A 510 12.57 -6.13 -0.20
CA GLU A 510 12.50 -5.16 0.89
C GLU A 510 12.03 -3.78 0.42
N LEU A 511 12.42 -3.37 -0.79
CA LEU A 511 12.02 -2.11 -1.40
C LEU A 511 10.66 -2.18 -2.11
N LEU A 512 9.98 -3.33 -2.06
CA LEU A 512 8.69 -3.59 -2.72
C LEU A 512 8.73 -3.47 -4.25
N LEU A 513 9.89 -3.70 -4.85
CA LEU A 513 10.10 -3.71 -6.30
C LEU A 513 9.79 -5.11 -6.86
N GLY A 514 8.52 -5.51 -6.82
CA GLY A 514 8.08 -6.89 -7.04
C GLY A 514 8.56 -7.50 -8.37
N LYS A 515 8.39 -6.81 -9.50
CA LYS A 515 8.83 -7.32 -10.81
C LYS A 515 10.34 -7.47 -10.92
N ARG A 516 11.08 -6.56 -10.29
CA ARG A 516 12.54 -6.64 -10.25
C ARG A 516 12.99 -7.83 -9.42
N ALA A 517 12.38 -8.03 -8.25
CA ALA A 517 12.62 -9.19 -7.41
C ALA A 517 12.30 -10.51 -8.15
N GLU A 518 11.17 -10.57 -8.88
CA GLU A 518 10.80 -11.73 -9.70
C GLU A 518 11.86 -12.06 -10.77
N ARG A 519 12.29 -11.06 -11.56
CA ARG A 519 13.35 -11.25 -12.57
C ARG A 519 14.64 -11.78 -11.95
N ALA A 520 15.09 -11.19 -10.86
CA ALA A 520 16.30 -11.63 -10.18
C ALA A 520 16.17 -13.06 -9.61
N ILE A 521 14.98 -13.44 -9.13
CA ILE A 521 14.68 -14.81 -8.68
C ILE A 521 14.68 -15.78 -9.86
N ASP A 522 14.11 -15.40 -10.99
CA ASP A 522 14.07 -16.22 -12.20
C ASP A 522 15.48 -16.45 -12.73
N ASP A 523 16.33 -15.41 -12.78
CA ASP A 523 17.74 -15.52 -13.17
C ASP A 523 18.52 -16.44 -12.20
N ALA A 524 18.34 -16.27 -10.89
CA ALA A 524 18.94 -17.16 -9.89
C ALA A 524 18.47 -18.61 -10.04
N THR A 525 17.18 -18.82 -10.34
CA THR A 525 16.60 -20.16 -10.57
C THR A 525 17.15 -20.80 -11.83
N ALA A 526 17.31 -20.03 -12.91
CA ALA A 526 17.89 -20.51 -14.16
C ALA A 526 19.36 -20.93 -14.00
N LEU A 527 20.13 -20.18 -13.20
CA LEU A 527 21.53 -20.49 -12.90
C LEU A 527 21.69 -21.73 -12.00
N ALA A 528 20.75 -21.93 -11.06
CA ALA A 528 20.83 -23.01 -10.09
C ALA A 528 19.46 -23.68 -9.85
N PRO A 529 18.93 -24.50 -10.79
CA PRO A 529 17.57 -25.06 -10.72
C PRO A 529 17.31 -26.01 -9.54
N LYS A 530 18.35 -26.51 -8.90
CA LYS A 530 18.27 -27.39 -7.72
C LYS A 530 18.55 -26.67 -6.40
N ASP A 531 18.85 -25.38 -6.44
CA ASP A 531 19.05 -24.56 -5.25
C ASP A 531 17.68 -24.18 -4.66
N LEU A 532 17.57 -24.30 -3.35
CA LEU A 532 16.33 -23.94 -2.64
C LEU A 532 16.19 -22.43 -2.43
N ARG A 533 17.29 -21.69 -2.40
CA ARG A 533 17.33 -20.28 -2.02
C ARG A 533 16.49 -19.38 -2.96
N PRO A 534 16.51 -19.56 -4.29
CA PRO A 534 15.60 -18.81 -5.17
C PRO A 534 14.12 -19.10 -4.88
N LEU A 535 13.76 -20.36 -4.61
CA LEU A 535 12.37 -20.72 -4.28
C LEU A 535 11.93 -20.17 -2.90
N LEU A 536 12.85 -20.11 -1.95
CA LEU A 536 12.59 -19.46 -0.64
C LEU A 536 12.44 -17.94 -0.80
N ALA A 537 13.26 -17.32 -1.64
CA ALA A 537 13.12 -15.90 -1.98
C ALA A 537 11.79 -15.60 -2.69
N LEU A 538 11.37 -16.50 -3.62
CA LEU A 538 10.07 -16.40 -4.26
C LEU A 538 8.93 -16.51 -3.25
N ALA A 539 9.01 -17.47 -2.35
CA ALA A 539 8.01 -17.64 -1.29
C ALA A 539 7.93 -16.38 -0.41
N GLU A 540 9.08 -15.81 -0.05
CA GLU A 540 9.13 -14.56 0.73
C GLU A 540 8.54 -13.38 -0.03
N LEU A 541 8.89 -13.20 -1.29
CA LEU A 541 8.31 -12.20 -2.16
C LEU A 541 6.77 -12.36 -2.22
N ARG A 542 6.28 -13.58 -2.45
CA ARG A 542 4.85 -13.88 -2.51
C ARG A 542 4.14 -13.68 -1.16
N GLU A 543 4.77 -14.07 -0.05
CA GLU A 543 4.23 -13.78 1.29
C GLU A 543 4.14 -12.27 1.53
N ARG A 544 5.14 -11.48 1.18
CA ARG A 544 5.12 -10.02 1.27
C ARG A 544 4.12 -9.37 0.32
N GLN A 545 3.89 -9.95 -0.82
CA GLN A 545 2.80 -9.59 -1.73
C GLN A 545 1.41 -10.09 -1.27
N GLY A 546 1.20 -11.04 -0.22
CA GLY A 546 0.05 -11.75 0.30
C GLY A 546 -0.56 -12.71 -0.72
N ASP A 547 0.21 -13.01 -1.71
CA ASP A 547 -0.08 -14.12 -2.61
C ASP A 547 0.23 -15.44 -1.90
N VAL A 548 -0.64 -15.78 -0.93
CA VAL A 548 -0.50 -17.04 -0.17
C VAL A 548 -0.51 -18.26 -1.08
N PRO A 549 -1.36 -18.35 -2.12
CA PRO A 549 -1.28 -19.43 -3.11
C PRO A 549 0.06 -19.50 -3.81
N GLY A 550 0.62 -18.36 -4.26
CA GLY A 550 1.93 -18.31 -4.90
C GLY A 550 3.07 -18.70 -3.94
N ALA A 551 3.02 -18.24 -2.69
CA ALA A 551 3.98 -18.63 -1.66
C ALA A 551 3.92 -20.14 -1.36
N LEU A 552 2.71 -20.70 -1.25
CA LEU A 552 2.53 -22.15 -1.09
C LEU A 552 3.08 -22.93 -2.28
N ALA A 553 2.84 -22.45 -3.50
CA ALA A 553 3.36 -23.10 -4.71
C ALA A 553 4.91 -23.11 -4.74
N ALA A 554 5.55 -22.00 -4.35
CA ALA A 554 7.00 -21.90 -4.26
C ALA A 554 7.56 -22.82 -3.16
N LEU A 555 6.95 -22.84 -1.95
CA LEU A 555 7.36 -23.73 -0.87
C LEU A 555 7.08 -25.22 -1.19
N ALA A 556 6.01 -25.54 -1.91
CA ALA A 556 5.74 -26.89 -2.37
C ALA A 556 6.83 -27.39 -3.32
N LYS A 557 7.28 -26.55 -4.28
CA LYS A 557 8.41 -26.86 -5.15
C LYS A 557 9.70 -27.07 -4.35
N ALA A 558 9.99 -26.17 -3.39
CA ALA A 558 11.16 -26.30 -2.54
C ALA A 558 11.10 -27.59 -1.69
N TYR A 559 9.94 -27.91 -1.13
CA TYR A 559 9.69 -29.15 -0.37
C TYR A 559 9.86 -30.38 -1.22
N ALA A 560 9.40 -30.37 -2.48
CA ALA A 560 9.59 -31.50 -3.41
C ALA A 560 11.07 -31.73 -3.74
N LEU A 561 11.88 -30.68 -3.84
CA LEU A 561 13.33 -30.80 -4.03
C LEU A 561 14.06 -31.34 -2.79
N LYS A 562 13.65 -30.92 -1.60
CA LYS A 562 14.29 -31.33 -0.33
C LYS A 562 13.25 -31.43 0.80
N PRO A 563 12.52 -32.56 0.90
CA PRO A 563 11.43 -32.72 1.88
C PRO A 563 11.87 -32.66 3.36
N ARG A 564 13.17 -32.76 3.65
CA ARG A 564 13.74 -32.75 5.00
C ARG A 564 14.64 -31.52 5.24
N SER A 565 14.27 -30.38 4.70
CA SER A 565 14.99 -29.13 4.89
C SER A 565 14.47 -28.41 6.12
N ALA A 566 15.37 -28.06 7.04
CA ALA A 566 15.05 -27.23 8.21
C ALA A 566 14.54 -25.83 7.85
N GLU A 567 14.90 -25.32 6.67
CA GLU A 567 14.48 -24.01 6.17
C GLU A 567 13.09 -24.05 5.50
N VAL A 568 12.76 -25.17 4.86
CA VAL A 568 11.54 -25.31 4.03
C VAL A 568 10.39 -25.92 4.82
N THR A 569 10.62 -27.06 5.48
CA THR A 569 9.54 -27.91 6.01
C THR A 569 8.72 -27.21 7.11
N PRO A 570 9.34 -26.54 8.11
CA PRO A 570 8.60 -25.80 9.13
C PRO A 570 7.79 -24.65 8.54
N ARG A 571 8.36 -23.91 7.58
CA ARG A 571 7.71 -22.78 6.92
C ARG A 571 6.52 -23.23 6.06
N TYR A 572 6.72 -24.28 5.28
CA TYR A 572 5.67 -24.87 4.45
C TYR A 572 4.51 -25.41 5.29
N GLY A 573 4.80 -26.20 6.35
CA GLY A 573 3.78 -26.74 7.24
C GLY A 573 2.97 -25.65 7.95
N ARG A 574 3.62 -24.56 8.40
CA ARG A 574 2.94 -23.41 9.01
C ARG A 574 2.05 -22.68 7.99
N LEU A 575 2.53 -22.44 6.77
CA LEU A 575 1.74 -21.74 5.76
C LEU A 575 0.53 -22.58 5.29
N LEU A 576 0.69 -23.90 5.20
CA LEU A 576 -0.43 -24.82 4.98
C LEU A 576 -1.47 -24.73 6.08
N SER A 577 -1.05 -24.69 7.35
CA SER A 577 -1.94 -24.50 8.49
C SER A 577 -2.70 -23.18 8.39
N GLN A 578 -2.01 -22.09 8.13
CA GLN A 578 -2.62 -20.75 8.00
C GLN A 578 -3.63 -20.68 6.85
N SER A 579 -3.36 -21.36 5.73
CA SER A 579 -4.25 -21.42 4.57
C SER A 579 -5.43 -22.41 4.73
N GLY A 580 -5.60 -23.06 5.90
CA GLY A 580 -6.67 -24.00 6.15
C GLY A 580 -6.45 -25.43 5.61
N ARG A 581 -5.31 -25.71 4.96
CA ARG A 581 -4.95 -27.03 4.45
C ARG A 581 -4.42 -27.93 5.56
N LEU A 582 -5.29 -28.23 6.54
CA LEU A 582 -4.90 -28.82 7.82
C LEU A 582 -4.35 -30.23 7.71
N ASP A 583 -4.87 -31.07 6.79
CA ASP A 583 -4.42 -32.46 6.63
C ASP A 583 -3.01 -32.53 6.02
N GLU A 584 -2.73 -31.65 5.08
CA GLU A 584 -1.41 -31.53 4.49
C GLU A 584 -0.39 -30.94 5.47
N ALA A 585 -0.79 -29.89 6.21
CA ALA A 585 0.02 -29.35 7.28
C ALA A 585 0.38 -30.40 8.33
N ALA A 586 -0.61 -31.18 8.76
CA ALA A 586 -0.41 -32.27 9.71
C ALA A 586 0.56 -33.34 9.17
N THR A 587 0.44 -33.69 7.89
CA THR A 587 1.31 -34.69 7.23
C THR A 587 2.76 -34.19 7.19
N VAL A 588 2.98 -32.96 6.72
CA VAL A 588 4.31 -32.35 6.60
C VAL A 588 4.98 -32.17 7.97
N LEU A 589 4.25 -31.59 8.95
CA LEU A 589 4.77 -31.34 10.28
C LEU A 589 4.99 -32.64 11.09
N ALA A 590 4.10 -33.65 10.93
CA ALA A 590 4.28 -34.93 11.61
C ALA A 590 5.48 -35.71 11.04
N ALA A 591 5.74 -35.66 9.74
CA ALA A 591 6.94 -36.24 9.14
C ALA A 591 8.20 -35.58 9.70
N TRP A 592 8.23 -34.25 9.77
CA TRP A 592 9.35 -33.48 10.31
C TRP A 592 9.62 -33.76 11.79
N THR A 593 8.58 -33.67 12.65
CA THR A 593 8.71 -33.83 14.12
C THR A 593 8.98 -35.26 14.55
N ARG A 594 8.86 -36.25 13.67
CA ARG A 594 9.28 -37.64 13.92
C ARG A 594 10.78 -37.79 13.85
N GLU A 595 11.45 -37.04 12.96
CA GLU A 595 12.90 -37.09 12.76
C GLU A 595 13.63 -36.02 13.58
N ASN A 596 12.95 -34.91 13.89
CA ASN A 596 13.45 -33.75 14.63
C ASN A 596 12.63 -33.56 15.91
N ASP A 597 12.79 -34.51 16.85
CA ASP A 597 12.04 -34.59 18.10
C ASP A 597 12.36 -33.45 19.08
N ASP A 598 13.42 -32.71 18.85
CA ASP A 598 13.86 -31.53 19.62
C ASP A 598 13.32 -30.21 19.08
N ASP A 599 12.71 -30.18 17.87
CA ASP A 599 12.09 -28.98 17.33
C ASP A 599 10.76 -28.67 18.04
N ALA A 600 10.87 -28.05 19.21
CA ALA A 600 9.71 -27.66 20.02
C ALA A 600 8.69 -26.81 19.28
N ARG A 601 9.17 -25.93 18.37
CA ARG A 601 8.29 -25.02 17.62
C ARG A 601 7.43 -25.78 16.63
N CYS A 602 8.00 -26.69 15.84
CA CYS A 602 7.23 -27.51 14.91
C CYS A 602 6.30 -28.49 15.61
N ILE A 603 6.69 -29.00 16.79
CA ILE A 603 5.80 -29.82 17.62
C ILE A 603 4.59 -29.00 18.11
N ALA A 604 4.80 -27.73 18.51
CA ALA A 604 3.70 -26.85 18.92
C ALA A 604 2.77 -26.51 17.74
N GLU A 605 3.32 -26.22 16.57
CA GLU A 605 2.50 -26.00 15.36
C GLU A 605 1.69 -27.23 14.98
N LEU A 606 2.28 -28.42 15.04
CA LEU A 606 1.54 -29.68 14.81
C LEU A 606 0.42 -29.85 15.85
N GLY A 607 0.70 -29.52 17.11
CA GLY A 607 -0.31 -29.53 18.18
C GLY A 607 -1.48 -28.61 17.87
N PHE A 608 -1.20 -27.40 17.40
CA PHE A 608 -2.25 -26.47 17.00
C PHE A 608 -3.02 -26.93 15.75
N VAL A 609 -2.35 -27.52 14.76
CA VAL A 609 -3.03 -28.14 13.61
C VAL A 609 -3.97 -29.27 14.05
N ARG A 610 -3.53 -30.12 14.98
CA ARG A 610 -4.39 -31.20 15.55
C ARG A 610 -5.61 -30.63 16.28
N PHE A 611 -5.43 -29.54 17.01
CA PHE A 611 -6.53 -28.83 17.65
C PHE A 611 -7.56 -28.33 16.61
N ARG A 612 -7.11 -27.71 15.54
CA ARG A 612 -7.97 -27.24 14.44
C ARG A 612 -8.69 -28.42 13.73
N GLN A 613 -8.07 -29.59 13.69
CA GLN A 613 -8.69 -30.85 13.22
C GLN A 613 -9.65 -31.49 14.26
N GLN A 614 -9.97 -30.80 15.37
CA GLN A 614 -10.80 -31.31 16.49
C GLN A 614 -10.19 -32.51 17.25
N ARG A 615 -8.89 -32.77 17.09
CA ARG A 615 -8.15 -33.85 17.79
C ARG A 615 -7.54 -33.30 19.07
N VAL A 616 -8.42 -32.93 20.00
CA VAL A 616 -8.07 -32.09 21.17
C VAL A 616 -7.06 -32.76 22.11
N ASP A 617 -7.19 -34.08 22.36
CA ASP A 617 -6.29 -34.81 23.27
C ASP A 617 -4.87 -34.99 22.68
N GLU A 618 -4.79 -35.24 21.37
CA GLU A 618 -3.51 -35.27 20.68
C GLU A 618 -2.81 -33.90 20.72
N ALA A 619 -3.60 -32.85 20.49
CA ALA A 619 -3.12 -31.48 20.57
C ALA A 619 -2.51 -31.17 21.94
N ALA A 620 -3.23 -31.50 23.03
CA ALA A 620 -2.74 -31.31 24.40
C ALA A 620 -1.44 -32.10 24.67
N SER A 621 -1.37 -33.35 24.18
CA SER A 621 -0.18 -34.18 24.31
C SER A 621 1.04 -33.60 23.60
N LEU A 622 0.86 -33.16 22.35
CA LEU A 622 1.91 -32.54 21.56
C LEU A 622 2.39 -31.20 22.15
N LEU A 623 1.48 -30.36 22.61
CA LEU A 623 1.83 -29.08 23.23
C LEU A 623 2.56 -29.25 24.55
N LYS A 624 2.15 -30.22 25.39
CA LYS A 624 2.90 -30.59 26.60
C LYS A 624 4.29 -31.15 26.25
N ARG A 625 4.43 -31.88 25.13
CA ARG A 625 5.74 -32.35 24.63
C ARG A 625 6.60 -31.17 24.17
N ALA A 626 6.04 -30.22 23.42
CA ALA A 626 6.74 -29.01 22.99
C ALA A 626 7.29 -28.21 24.18
N ILE A 627 6.46 -28.00 25.22
CA ILE A 627 6.86 -27.30 26.46
C ILE A 627 7.95 -28.06 27.22
N ARG A 628 7.94 -29.41 27.24
CA ARG A 628 9.03 -30.18 27.81
C ARG A 628 10.35 -30.03 27.07
N LYS A 629 10.31 -29.81 25.77
CA LYS A 629 11.51 -29.58 24.94
C LYS A 629 12.01 -28.13 25.07
N ASP A 630 11.11 -27.18 25.09
CA ASP A 630 11.42 -25.76 25.33
C ASP A 630 10.32 -25.12 26.20
N ALA A 631 10.63 -25.02 27.47
CA ALA A 631 9.74 -24.42 28.47
C ALA A 631 9.57 -22.89 28.29
N ARG A 632 10.44 -22.25 27.49
CA ARG A 632 10.38 -20.80 27.21
C ARG A 632 9.62 -20.47 25.92
N LEU A 633 9.08 -21.45 25.23
CA LEU A 633 8.32 -21.25 24.00
C LEU A 633 6.91 -20.73 24.31
N SER A 634 6.73 -19.41 24.36
CA SER A 634 5.47 -18.74 24.73
C SER A 634 4.28 -19.21 23.88
N VAL A 635 4.48 -19.43 22.58
CA VAL A 635 3.42 -19.88 21.67
C VAL A 635 2.88 -21.28 22.03
N ALA A 636 3.72 -22.17 22.57
CA ALA A 636 3.28 -23.50 22.99
C ALA A 636 2.37 -23.42 24.25
N HIS A 637 2.68 -22.52 25.18
CA HIS A 637 1.84 -22.25 26.35
C HIS A 637 0.51 -21.60 25.92
N TYR A 638 0.55 -20.64 25.00
CA TYR A 638 -0.65 -20.02 24.45
C TYR A 638 -1.58 -21.05 23.78
N TYR A 639 -1.06 -21.89 22.89
CA TYR A 639 -1.83 -22.94 22.24
C TYR A 639 -2.35 -23.97 23.26
N LEU A 640 -1.56 -24.35 24.27
CA LEU A 640 -2.01 -25.25 25.33
C LEU A 640 -3.17 -24.65 26.12
N GLY A 641 -3.11 -23.35 26.45
CA GLY A 641 -4.22 -22.65 27.10
C GLY A 641 -5.50 -22.72 26.28
N THR A 642 -5.42 -22.52 24.96
CA THR A 642 -6.55 -22.61 24.04
C THR A 642 -7.15 -24.03 24.01
N VAL A 643 -6.31 -25.06 24.01
CA VAL A 643 -6.73 -26.47 24.02
C VAL A 643 -7.40 -26.82 25.36
N LEU A 644 -6.80 -26.45 26.49
CA LEU A 644 -7.34 -26.71 27.83
C LEU A 644 -8.68 -25.98 28.04
N PHE A 645 -8.79 -24.75 27.56
CA PHE A 645 -10.07 -24.03 27.60
C PHE A 645 -11.17 -24.78 26.84
N ARG A 646 -10.85 -25.32 25.67
CA ARG A 646 -11.79 -26.12 24.88
C ARG A 646 -12.16 -27.44 25.58
N GLN A 647 -11.26 -28.01 26.41
CA GLN A 647 -11.54 -29.20 27.24
C GLN A 647 -12.33 -28.88 28.50
N GLY A 648 -12.58 -27.61 28.81
CA GLY A 648 -13.26 -27.17 30.04
C GLY A 648 -12.34 -27.04 31.26
N ASP A 649 -11.03 -27.27 31.11
CA ASP A 649 -10.05 -27.04 32.17
C ASP A 649 -9.67 -25.54 32.21
N THR A 650 -10.59 -24.75 32.79
CA THR A 650 -10.41 -23.29 32.91
C THR A 650 -9.21 -22.91 33.77
N SER A 651 -8.93 -23.67 34.82
CA SER A 651 -7.77 -23.45 35.72
C SER A 651 -6.44 -23.76 35.02
N GLY A 652 -6.40 -24.82 34.23
CA GLY A 652 -5.22 -25.16 33.43
C GLY A 652 -4.99 -24.14 32.32
N ALA A 653 -6.06 -23.69 31.66
CA ALA A 653 -6.01 -22.68 30.63
C ALA A 653 -5.46 -21.33 31.17
N GLU A 654 -5.94 -20.91 32.34
CA GLU A 654 -5.48 -19.69 33.01
C GLU A 654 -3.97 -19.73 33.28
N ARG A 655 -3.48 -20.83 33.88
CA ARG A 655 -2.04 -21.00 34.14
C ARG A 655 -1.20 -20.98 32.86
N ALA A 656 -1.69 -21.64 31.81
CA ALA A 656 -0.99 -21.69 30.52
C ALA A 656 -0.91 -20.32 29.85
N TYR A 657 -2.01 -19.56 29.85
CA TYR A 657 -2.01 -18.19 29.32
C TYR A 657 -1.16 -17.22 30.16
N GLN A 658 -1.16 -17.36 31.51
CA GLN A 658 -0.29 -16.58 32.38
C GLN A 658 1.18 -16.81 32.05
N GLU A 659 1.58 -18.07 31.86
CA GLU A 659 2.95 -18.40 31.49
C GLU A 659 3.31 -17.89 30.08
N ALA A 660 2.39 -17.98 29.12
CA ALA A 660 2.61 -17.40 27.80
C ALA A 660 2.81 -15.89 27.85
N ASP A 661 1.99 -15.18 28.64
CA ASP A 661 2.10 -13.74 28.87
C ASP A 661 3.42 -13.34 29.56
N ARG A 662 3.84 -14.13 30.56
CA ARG A 662 5.12 -13.92 31.26
C ARG A 662 6.33 -14.09 30.34
N LEU A 663 6.27 -15.02 29.38
CA LEU A 663 7.34 -15.34 28.45
C LEU A 663 7.43 -14.36 27.27
N ALA A 664 6.30 -13.78 26.87
CA ALA A 664 6.20 -12.81 25.76
C ALA A 664 5.27 -11.65 26.17
N PRO A 665 5.72 -10.77 27.07
CA PRO A 665 4.91 -9.68 27.59
C PRO A 665 4.57 -8.62 26.54
N GLU A 666 5.26 -8.60 25.41
CA GLU A 666 4.98 -7.75 24.24
C GLU A 666 3.88 -8.32 23.32
N ASP A 667 3.45 -9.57 23.55
CA ASP A 667 2.41 -10.22 22.74
C ASP A 667 1.06 -10.19 23.48
N PRO A 668 0.06 -9.43 23.02
CA PRO A 668 -1.22 -9.30 23.70
C PRO A 668 -2.10 -10.56 23.64
N ARG A 669 -1.81 -11.54 22.79
CA ARG A 669 -2.69 -12.69 22.53
C ARG A 669 -3.00 -13.49 23.78
N ALA A 670 -2.00 -13.76 24.60
CA ALA A 670 -2.19 -14.52 25.83
C ALA A 670 -3.06 -13.77 26.85
N LEU A 671 -2.84 -12.46 26.99
CA LEU A 671 -3.61 -11.61 27.88
C LEU A 671 -5.06 -11.44 27.38
N THR A 672 -5.27 -11.29 26.08
CA THR A 672 -6.59 -11.26 25.45
C THR A 672 -7.33 -12.58 25.65
N ALA A 673 -6.67 -13.73 25.46
CA ALA A 673 -7.27 -15.04 25.69
C ALA A 673 -7.66 -15.26 27.16
N ARG A 674 -6.87 -14.75 28.13
CA ARG A 674 -7.26 -14.75 29.56
C ARG A 674 -8.52 -13.93 29.78
N CYS A 675 -8.62 -12.78 29.16
CA CYS A 675 -9.82 -11.96 29.26
C CYS A 675 -11.05 -12.68 28.74
N GLN A 676 -10.95 -13.36 27.60
CA GLN A 676 -12.03 -14.18 27.02
C GLN A 676 -12.40 -15.35 27.94
N LEU A 677 -11.40 -16.00 28.55
CA LEU A 677 -11.62 -17.05 29.53
C LEU A 677 -12.42 -16.55 30.74
N HIS A 678 -12.04 -15.39 31.30
CA HIS A 678 -12.75 -14.79 32.44
C HIS A 678 -14.16 -14.30 32.06
N ALA A 679 -14.34 -13.76 30.86
CA ALA A 679 -15.64 -13.38 30.33
C ALA A 679 -16.55 -14.62 30.20
N HIS A 680 -16.03 -15.72 29.69
CA HIS A 680 -16.76 -16.99 29.55
C HIS A 680 -17.16 -17.59 30.90
N THR A 681 -16.31 -17.46 31.92
CA THR A 681 -16.57 -17.97 33.28
C THR A 681 -17.40 -17.01 34.14
N GLY A 682 -17.78 -15.85 33.62
CA GLY A 682 -18.57 -14.82 34.32
C GLY A 682 -17.82 -14.07 35.41
N ASN A 683 -16.48 -14.13 35.43
CA ASN A 683 -15.66 -13.42 36.40
C ASN A 683 -15.39 -11.97 35.97
N ALA A 684 -16.38 -11.10 36.19
CA ALA A 684 -16.32 -9.70 35.78
C ALA A 684 -15.14 -8.94 36.39
N ALA A 685 -14.78 -9.21 37.64
CA ALA A 685 -13.67 -8.55 38.32
C ALA A 685 -12.33 -8.84 37.62
N ALA A 686 -12.09 -10.10 37.25
CA ALA A 686 -10.90 -10.50 36.53
C ALA A 686 -10.87 -9.96 35.09
N VAL A 687 -12.05 -9.85 34.44
CA VAL A 687 -12.15 -9.19 33.13
C VAL A 687 -11.70 -7.74 33.22
N ASP A 688 -12.15 -7.00 34.21
CA ASP A 688 -11.78 -5.57 34.40
C ASP A 688 -10.30 -5.41 34.77
N GLU A 689 -9.74 -6.35 35.52
CA GLU A 689 -8.32 -6.37 35.83
C GLU A 689 -7.48 -6.58 34.57
N VAL A 690 -7.81 -7.59 33.75
CA VAL A 690 -7.09 -7.87 32.51
C VAL A 690 -7.27 -6.76 31.48
N LYS A 691 -8.45 -6.15 31.39
CA LYS A 691 -8.66 -4.96 30.53
C LYS A 691 -7.79 -3.78 30.95
N ARG A 692 -7.59 -3.54 32.26
CA ARG A 692 -6.66 -2.51 32.74
C ARG A 692 -5.22 -2.85 32.35
N ALA A 693 -4.78 -4.10 32.58
CA ALA A 693 -3.45 -4.53 32.17
C ALA A 693 -3.23 -4.42 30.64
N LEU A 694 -4.24 -4.74 29.83
CA LEU A 694 -4.19 -4.53 28.38
C LEU A 694 -4.08 -3.04 28.02
N ALA A 695 -4.83 -2.17 28.71
CA ALA A 695 -4.80 -0.73 28.48
C ALA A 695 -3.45 -0.10 28.90
N GLU A 696 -2.85 -0.57 29.99
CA GLU A 696 -1.54 -0.10 30.47
C GLU A 696 -0.39 -0.55 29.57
N ARG A 697 -0.40 -1.83 29.19
CA ARG A 697 0.70 -2.44 28.41
C ARG A 697 0.58 -2.17 26.91
N PHE A 698 -0.65 -2.04 26.40
CA PHE A 698 -0.96 -1.85 24.98
C PHE A 698 -1.93 -0.68 24.78
N PRO A 699 -1.58 0.54 25.22
CA PRO A 699 -2.50 1.71 25.22
C PRO A 699 -3.06 2.03 23.84
N GLU A 700 -2.26 1.81 22.81
CA GLU A 700 -2.65 2.09 21.41
C GLU A 700 -3.68 1.08 20.86
N ARG A 701 -3.77 -0.11 21.46
CA ARG A 701 -4.68 -1.20 21.06
C ARG A 701 -5.76 -1.49 22.11
N ALA A 702 -5.80 -0.74 23.19
CA ALA A 702 -6.65 -1.01 24.36
C ALA A 702 -8.13 -1.18 24.03
N SER A 703 -8.68 -0.34 23.15
CA SER A 703 -10.10 -0.41 22.75
C SER A 703 -10.42 -1.67 21.92
N VAL A 704 -9.52 -2.05 21.01
CA VAL A 704 -9.66 -3.25 20.17
C VAL A 704 -9.56 -4.49 21.05
N LEU A 705 -8.52 -4.57 21.88
CA LEU A 705 -8.31 -5.71 22.79
C LEU A 705 -9.42 -5.83 23.83
N ALA A 706 -9.97 -4.71 24.31
CA ALA A 706 -11.14 -4.72 25.19
C ALA A 706 -12.41 -5.25 24.51
N THR A 707 -12.56 -4.98 23.21
CA THR A 707 -13.67 -5.52 22.40
C THR A 707 -13.48 -7.02 22.16
N GLU A 708 -12.29 -7.46 21.79
CA GLU A 708 -11.94 -8.88 21.64
C GLU A 708 -12.16 -9.65 22.94
N CYS A 709 -11.87 -9.03 24.07
CA CYS A 709 -12.14 -9.55 25.41
C CYS A 709 -13.64 -9.81 25.65
N SER A 710 -14.52 -9.00 25.07
CA SER A 710 -15.97 -9.07 25.28
C SER A 710 -16.70 -10.01 24.31
N THR A 711 -16.06 -10.36 23.18
CA THR A 711 -16.68 -11.16 22.10
C THR A 711 -16.48 -12.68 22.25
N GLY A 712 -16.04 -13.16 23.40
CA GLY A 712 -15.89 -14.58 23.70
C GLY A 712 -17.21 -15.38 23.71
N LYS A 713 -18.05 -15.18 22.66
CA LYS A 713 -19.25 -15.98 22.35
C LYS A 713 -19.05 -16.80 21.10
#